data_318a275fc3c7a117b2ec3183d71ccc4c
#
_entry.id   318a275fc3c7a117b2ec3183d71ccc4c
#
_cell.length_a   1.000
_cell.length_b   1.000
_cell.length_c   1.000
_cell.angle_alpha   90.00
_cell.angle_beta   90.00
_cell.angle_gamma   90.00
#
_symmetry.space_group_name_H-M   'P 1'
#
loop_
_entity.id
_entity.type
_entity.pdbx_description
1 polymer ?
#
loop_
_entity_poly.entity_id
_entity_poly.type
_entity_poly.pdbx_seq_one_letter_code
_entity_poly.pdbx_strand_id
1 'polypeptide(L)'
;MKNDRHTDVWLERACNLTAVGLSVTAAILLRFDFSIPAGLAPILRQAVLIAILVKLPIFDWVGFYRGLRRFVSVPDLYIVFLGNLSGSTLFAAVSIFWIGPTMPRSVFLIDMFICFLMTSLVRFSVRIHNEAFLRERSGKMRSGIIIYGAGAAGAELVHEIRSNQRSQYDVKGFLDDDPLKQGALIMGVPVLGTGRQASSVIRRLSSRWPVNEVIIAMPSASGRQMREALANCRAARIPCRTIPGIEELLSGKVLTAQVRSLSVHDLLGRQPVHLDETPVRASISNRSVLVTGAAGSIGSELCRQVARFGPARLVAFDQAESDLFRIENELREKYPQLELAAALGDIRDAERLSEVLQVHGVELVFHAAAYKHVPMMESHILEAARNNIIGTWNLVRAARHHNVRSLLMISSDKAVNPICVMGATKRVCERIVSASWQKNGGTSRASVRFGNVLGSNGSVVPIFQTQIAAGGPVKVTHPEARRYFMTISEAVSLAVQASAKSYGSEIFVLEMGEQIRIVDLAETMIRLSGKVPYEDIDIEFTGLRPGEKLLEEIYNNGDGMLATYLDKIHIMRDQSLSWETIASWIAELEALLAARRELELIPHIQRLVPEYRPAAKYTRNSTKEPLPVSASNGPLFPLLSRDRCPSGSCEKNGKPRRTAVAEQFVPPVAYEQ
;
A
#
# COMPACT_ATOMS: atom_id res chain seq x y z
N MET A 1 1.99 -12.11 -38.20
CA MET A 1 3.17 -12.33 -37.31
C MET A 1 4.02 -13.57 -37.61
N LYS A 2 3.55 -14.61 -38.31
CA LYS A 2 4.38 -15.76 -38.71
C LYS A 2 5.21 -15.52 -39.98
N ASN A 3 4.72 -14.67 -40.88
CA ASN A 3 5.39 -14.40 -42.19
C ASN A 3 6.63 -13.48 -42.06
N ASP A 4 6.70 -12.59 -41.08
CA ASP A 4 7.82 -11.67 -40.95
C ASP A 4 9.10 -12.33 -40.42
N ARG A 5 9.01 -13.46 -39.71
CA ARG A 5 10.18 -14.16 -39.19
C ARG A 5 11.04 -14.83 -40.29
N HIS A 6 10.40 -15.31 -41.37
CA HIS A 6 11.14 -15.97 -42.43
C HIS A 6 11.90 -14.98 -43.32
N THR A 7 11.29 -13.86 -43.67
CA THR A 7 11.91 -12.84 -44.52
C THR A 7 13.18 -12.25 -43.88
N ASP A 8 13.13 -12.01 -42.57
CA ASP A 8 14.26 -11.42 -41.84
C ASP A 8 15.46 -12.36 -41.69
N VAL A 9 15.24 -13.68 -41.52
CA VAL A 9 16.36 -14.67 -41.44
C VAL A 9 17.07 -14.77 -42.75
N TRP A 10 16.34 -14.72 -43.88
CA TRP A 10 16.94 -14.74 -45.21
C TRP A 10 17.77 -13.48 -45.47
N LEU A 11 17.32 -12.32 -45.06
CA LEU A 11 18.06 -11.08 -45.21
C LEU A 11 19.37 -11.10 -44.42
N GLU A 12 19.36 -11.58 -43.18
CA GLU A 12 20.57 -11.72 -42.36
C GLU A 12 21.57 -12.75 -42.96
N ARG A 13 21.08 -13.87 -43.47
CA ARG A 13 21.90 -14.84 -44.17
C ARG A 13 22.55 -14.23 -45.43
N ALA A 14 21.78 -13.45 -46.18
CA ALA A 14 22.30 -12.74 -47.34
C ALA A 14 23.37 -11.70 -46.95
N CYS A 15 23.15 -10.92 -45.90
CA CYS A 15 24.15 -9.99 -45.37
C CYS A 15 25.41 -10.68 -44.87
N ASN A 16 25.29 -11.82 -44.18
CA ASN A 16 26.44 -12.58 -43.72
C ASN A 16 27.17 -13.27 -44.86
N LEU A 17 26.47 -13.71 -45.88
CA LEU A 17 27.09 -14.26 -47.11
C LEU A 17 27.98 -13.20 -47.78
N THR A 18 27.44 -11.97 -47.94
CA THR A 18 28.22 -10.86 -48.51
C THR A 18 29.39 -10.46 -47.58
N ALA A 19 29.18 -10.43 -46.28
CA ALA A 19 30.21 -10.12 -45.28
C ALA A 19 31.37 -11.12 -45.32
N VAL A 20 31.10 -12.44 -45.44
CA VAL A 20 32.11 -13.50 -45.57
C VAL A 20 32.89 -13.35 -46.87
N GLY A 21 32.20 -13.11 -48.00
CA GLY A 21 32.90 -12.91 -49.29
C GLY A 21 33.78 -11.67 -49.32
N LEU A 22 33.26 -10.56 -48.75
CA LEU A 22 34.00 -9.30 -48.64
C LEU A 22 35.20 -9.41 -47.69
N SER A 23 35.05 -10.15 -46.57
CA SER A 23 36.16 -10.29 -45.60
C SER A 23 37.37 -10.98 -46.18
N VAL A 24 37.17 -12.08 -46.92
CA VAL A 24 38.27 -12.79 -47.63
C VAL A 24 38.90 -11.89 -48.70
N THR A 25 38.10 -11.21 -49.50
CA THR A 25 38.56 -10.28 -50.52
C THR A 25 39.39 -9.15 -49.92
N ALA A 26 38.86 -8.52 -48.85
CA ALA A 26 39.53 -7.45 -48.13
C ALA A 26 40.85 -7.95 -47.49
N ALA A 27 40.88 -9.17 -46.94
CA ALA A 27 42.06 -9.73 -46.33
C ALA A 27 43.19 -9.93 -47.36
N ILE A 28 42.85 -10.37 -48.58
CA ILE A 28 43.81 -10.50 -49.65
C ILE A 28 44.30 -9.14 -50.14
N LEU A 29 43.39 -8.18 -50.36
CA LEU A 29 43.76 -6.83 -50.79
C LEU A 29 44.68 -6.14 -49.79
N LEU A 30 44.37 -6.23 -48.50
CA LEU A 30 45.21 -5.67 -47.43
C LEU A 30 46.57 -6.35 -47.32
N ARG A 31 46.68 -7.64 -47.63
CA ARG A 31 47.92 -8.36 -47.57
C ARG A 31 48.86 -7.98 -48.75
N PHE A 32 48.30 -7.63 -49.89
CA PHE A 32 49.02 -7.31 -51.10
C PHE A 32 48.96 -5.82 -51.50
N ASP A 33 48.80 -4.93 -50.50
CA ASP A 33 48.77 -3.46 -50.66
C ASP A 33 47.88 -3.02 -51.84
N PHE A 34 46.62 -3.56 -51.84
CA PHE A 34 45.60 -3.33 -52.86
C PHE A 34 45.98 -3.70 -54.32
N SER A 35 47.10 -4.40 -54.53
CA SER A 35 47.52 -4.90 -55.86
C SER A 35 47.41 -6.42 -55.87
N ILE A 36 46.47 -7.00 -56.62
CA ILE A 36 46.32 -8.46 -56.72
C ILE A 36 47.31 -9.00 -57.83
N PRO A 37 48.30 -9.84 -57.48
CA PRO A 37 49.16 -10.46 -58.51
C PRO A 37 48.33 -11.28 -59.51
N ALA A 38 48.68 -11.24 -60.82
CA ALA A 38 47.85 -11.81 -61.87
C ALA A 38 47.56 -13.32 -61.70
N GLY A 39 48.43 -14.06 -61.00
CA GLY A 39 48.22 -15.47 -60.66
C GLY A 39 47.31 -15.77 -59.50
N LEU A 40 46.94 -14.79 -58.70
CA LEU A 40 46.12 -14.95 -57.49
C LEU A 40 44.64 -14.80 -57.75
N ALA A 41 44.19 -14.26 -58.88
CA ALA A 41 42.77 -14.05 -59.20
C ALA A 41 41.92 -15.35 -59.20
N PRO A 42 42.35 -16.46 -59.72
CA PRO A 42 41.66 -17.76 -59.65
C PRO A 42 41.63 -18.28 -58.18
N ILE A 43 42.71 -18.10 -57.43
CA ILE A 43 42.85 -18.50 -56.04
C ILE A 43 41.88 -17.69 -55.16
N LEU A 44 41.71 -16.40 -55.39
CA LEU A 44 40.69 -15.55 -54.70
C LEU A 44 39.31 -16.11 -54.87
N ARG A 45 38.88 -16.47 -56.08
CA ARG A 45 37.56 -17.03 -56.35
C ARG A 45 37.33 -18.33 -55.56
N GLN A 46 38.34 -19.22 -55.58
CA GLN A 46 38.31 -20.51 -54.86
C GLN A 46 38.25 -20.26 -53.33
N ALA A 47 39.07 -19.35 -52.82
CA ALA A 47 39.08 -19.00 -51.40
C ALA A 47 37.72 -18.41 -50.90
N VAL A 48 37.11 -17.52 -51.68
CA VAL A 48 35.78 -16.96 -51.37
C VAL A 48 34.71 -18.06 -51.34
N LEU A 49 34.73 -18.98 -52.35
CA LEU A 49 33.78 -20.09 -52.38
C LEU A 49 33.95 -21.04 -51.18
N ILE A 50 35.20 -21.40 -50.86
CA ILE A 50 35.51 -22.25 -49.70
C ILE A 50 35.06 -21.55 -48.39
N ALA A 51 35.33 -20.26 -48.22
CA ALA A 51 34.94 -19.51 -47.05
C ALA A 51 33.42 -19.50 -46.85
N ILE A 52 32.67 -19.28 -47.94
CA ILE A 52 31.18 -19.31 -47.90
C ILE A 52 30.70 -20.71 -47.52
N LEU A 53 31.19 -21.75 -48.19
CA LEU A 53 30.77 -23.14 -47.97
C LEU A 53 31.12 -23.65 -46.56
N VAL A 54 32.19 -23.14 -45.96
CA VAL A 54 32.63 -23.55 -44.61
C VAL A 54 32.03 -22.70 -43.51
N LYS A 55 32.11 -21.37 -43.64
CA LYS A 55 31.71 -20.48 -42.52
C LYS A 55 30.20 -20.42 -42.33
N LEU A 56 29.39 -20.39 -43.39
CA LEU A 56 27.93 -20.26 -43.23
C LEU A 56 27.30 -21.48 -42.52
N PRO A 57 27.63 -22.74 -42.82
CA PRO A 57 27.13 -23.89 -42.06
C PRO A 57 27.58 -23.86 -40.58
N ILE A 58 28.82 -23.40 -40.30
CA ILE A 58 29.31 -23.26 -38.93
C ILE A 58 28.53 -22.19 -38.17
N PHE A 59 28.22 -21.05 -38.81
CA PHE A 59 27.39 -20.02 -38.21
C PHE A 59 26.00 -20.55 -37.87
N ASP A 60 25.38 -21.37 -38.71
CA ASP A 60 24.11 -22.02 -38.45
C ASP A 60 24.21 -23.03 -37.30
N TRP A 61 25.28 -23.84 -37.28
CA TRP A 61 25.51 -24.85 -36.23
C TRP A 61 25.79 -24.24 -34.85
N VAL A 62 26.58 -23.17 -34.75
CA VAL A 62 26.89 -22.46 -33.52
C VAL A 62 25.68 -21.67 -33.00
N GLY A 63 24.61 -21.56 -33.79
CA GLY A 63 23.39 -20.89 -33.37
C GLY A 63 23.34 -19.39 -33.68
N PHE A 64 24.15 -18.92 -34.64
CA PHE A 64 24.19 -17.53 -35.08
C PHE A 64 22.79 -16.96 -35.39
N TYR A 65 21.88 -17.77 -35.91
CA TYR A 65 20.53 -17.37 -36.33
C TYR A 65 19.43 -17.77 -35.34
N ARG A 66 19.77 -18.36 -34.17
CA ARG A 66 18.79 -18.86 -33.17
C ARG A 66 18.39 -17.83 -32.14
N GLY A 67 19.11 -16.71 -31.99
CA GLY A 67 18.82 -15.68 -31.00
C GLY A 67 17.57 -14.83 -31.33
N LEU A 68 16.84 -14.40 -30.31
CA LEU A 68 15.82 -13.37 -30.44
C LEU A 68 16.47 -12.03 -30.76
N ARG A 69 16.32 -11.55 -32.00
CA ARG A 69 16.97 -10.35 -32.58
C ARG A 69 16.70 -9.06 -31.79
N ARG A 70 15.76 -9.09 -30.87
CA ARG A 70 15.33 -7.95 -30.08
C ARG A 70 16.27 -7.64 -28.90
N PHE A 71 17.07 -8.60 -28.48
CA PHE A 71 17.94 -8.52 -27.31
C PHE A 71 19.34 -8.98 -27.61
N VAL A 72 20.10 -8.17 -28.35
CA VAL A 72 21.53 -8.45 -28.53
C VAL A 72 22.25 -8.12 -27.23
N SER A 73 22.78 -9.12 -26.57
CA SER A 73 23.44 -9.04 -25.26
C SER A 73 24.94 -9.43 -25.38
N VAL A 74 25.69 -9.24 -24.30
CA VAL A 74 27.11 -9.66 -24.24
C VAL A 74 27.32 -11.16 -24.60
N PRO A 75 26.44 -12.09 -24.16
CA PRO A 75 26.46 -13.48 -24.62
C PRO A 75 26.37 -13.67 -26.15
N ASP A 76 25.62 -12.81 -26.85
CA ASP A 76 25.50 -12.91 -28.31
C ASP A 76 26.80 -12.56 -29.01
N LEU A 77 27.58 -11.60 -28.50
CA LEU A 77 28.89 -11.28 -29.01
C LEU A 77 29.86 -12.45 -28.86
N TYR A 78 29.73 -13.20 -27.78
CA TYR A 78 30.50 -14.43 -27.57
C TYR A 78 30.17 -15.53 -28.60
N ILE A 79 28.89 -15.69 -28.95
CA ILE A 79 28.45 -16.62 -30.02
C ILE A 79 29.03 -16.18 -31.37
N VAL A 80 29.01 -14.88 -31.68
CA VAL A 80 29.61 -14.33 -32.91
C VAL A 80 31.11 -14.57 -32.93
N PHE A 81 31.81 -14.38 -31.83
CA PHE A 81 33.22 -14.65 -31.69
C PHE A 81 33.56 -16.13 -31.90
N LEU A 82 32.87 -17.05 -31.22
CA LEU A 82 33.07 -18.49 -31.35
C LEU A 82 32.79 -18.99 -32.78
N GLY A 83 31.73 -18.51 -33.41
CA GLY A 83 31.38 -18.85 -34.79
C GLY A 83 32.45 -18.39 -35.79
N ASN A 84 32.97 -17.18 -35.62
CA ASN A 84 34.05 -16.69 -36.47
C ASN A 84 35.37 -17.42 -36.24
N LEU A 85 35.73 -17.67 -34.97
CA LEU A 85 36.96 -18.40 -34.63
C LEU A 85 36.92 -19.82 -35.21
N SER A 86 35.84 -20.57 -34.95
CA SER A 86 35.73 -21.95 -35.49
C SER A 86 35.62 -21.99 -37.01
N GLY A 87 34.83 -21.06 -37.60
CA GLY A 87 34.66 -20.94 -39.03
C GLY A 87 35.96 -20.58 -39.74
N SER A 88 36.72 -19.61 -39.21
CA SER A 88 38.00 -19.20 -39.82
C SER A 88 39.12 -20.26 -39.66
N THR A 89 39.12 -20.97 -38.52
CA THR A 89 40.05 -22.08 -38.30
C THR A 89 39.81 -23.22 -39.30
N LEU A 90 38.55 -23.62 -39.49
CA LEU A 90 38.21 -24.67 -40.46
C LEU A 90 38.43 -24.18 -41.91
N PHE A 91 38.10 -22.92 -42.22
CA PHE A 91 38.38 -22.30 -43.51
C PHE A 91 39.87 -22.31 -43.81
N ALA A 92 40.74 -22.00 -42.87
CA ALA A 92 42.16 -22.06 -43.02
C ALA A 92 42.68 -23.53 -43.32
N ALA A 93 42.17 -24.49 -42.54
CA ALA A 93 42.51 -25.89 -42.69
C ALA A 93 42.11 -26.43 -44.08
N VAL A 94 40.88 -26.18 -44.52
CA VAL A 94 40.35 -26.61 -45.81
C VAL A 94 41.11 -25.92 -46.98
N SER A 95 41.39 -24.62 -46.84
CA SER A 95 42.11 -23.86 -47.87
C SER A 95 43.55 -24.33 -48.03
N ILE A 96 44.25 -24.62 -46.94
CA ILE A 96 45.62 -25.18 -47.01
C ILE A 96 45.65 -26.58 -47.67
N PHE A 97 44.60 -27.37 -47.37
CA PHE A 97 44.51 -28.73 -47.98
C PHE A 97 44.13 -28.68 -49.47
N TRP A 98 43.22 -27.79 -49.89
CA TRP A 98 42.67 -27.78 -51.25
C TRP A 98 43.43 -26.86 -52.20
N ILE A 99 43.84 -25.67 -51.74
CA ILE A 99 44.58 -24.68 -52.57
C ILE A 99 46.11 -24.86 -52.43
N GLY A 100 46.55 -25.52 -51.37
CA GLY A 100 47.98 -25.69 -51.06
C GLY A 100 48.58 -24.48 -50.33
N PRO A 101 49.93 -24.47 -50.12
CA PRO A 101 50.64 -23.45 -49.36
C PRO A 101 50.84 -22.12 -50.12
N THR A 102 50.16 -21.90 -51.23
CA THR A 102 50.28 -20.71 -52.09
C THR A 102 49.59 -19.46 -51.45
N MET A 103 48.72 -19.67 -50.49
CA MET A 103 48.01 -18.58 -49.77
C MET A 103 48.77 -18.19 -48.48
N PRO A 104 49.16 -16.91 -48.31
CA PRO A 104 49.86 -16.47 -47.11
C PRO A 104 49.01 -16.66 -45.82
N ARG A 105 49.64 -17.21 -44.78
CA ARG A 105 48.98 -17.51 -43.51
C ARG A 105 48.37 -16.26 -42.86
N SER A 106 48.93 -15.07 -43.07
CA SER A 106 48.44 -13.81 -42.59
C SER A 106 47.03 -13.45 -43.11
N VAL A 107 46.65 -13.92 -44.30
CA VAL A 107 45.35 -13.70 -44.91
C VAL A 107 44.24 -14.32 -44.03
N PHE A 108 44.46 -15.51 -43.47
CA PHE A 108 43.48 -16.17 -42.62
C PHE A 108 43.25 -15.41 -41.29
N LEU A 109 44.30 -14.82 -40.72
CA LEU A 109 44.19 -14.00 -39.51
C LEU A 109 43.46 -12.68 -39.80
N ILE A 110 43.82 -12.01 -40.88
CA ILE A 110 43.17 -10.76 -41.31
C ILE A 110 41.69 -11.01 -41.61
N ASP A 111 41.38 -12.08 -42.35
CA ASP A 111 40.01 -12.48 -42.64
C ASP A 111 39.19 -12.76 -41.38
N MET A 112 39.77 -13.45 -40.38
CA MET A 112 39.10 -13.72 -39.12
C MET A 112 38.69 -12.43 -38.43
N PHE A 113 39.56 -11.44 -38.32
CA PHE A 113 39.25 -10.16 -37.69
C PHE A 113 38.23 -9.34 -38.49
N ILE A 114 38.38 -9.26 -39.82
CA ILE A 114 37.47 -8.50 -40.68
C ILE A 114 36.08 -9.17 -40.67
N CYS A 115 36.01 -10.49 -40.79
CA CYS A 115 34.76 -11.25 -40.76
C CYS A 115 34.03 -11.06 -39.43
N PHE A 116 34.75 -11.14 -38.29
CA PHE A 116 34.20 -10.88 -36.99
C PHE A 116 33.64 -9.45 -36.87
N LEU A 117 34.39 -8.45 -37.35
CA LEU A 117 33.96 -7.06 -37.32
C LEU A 117 32.71 -6.86 -38.19
N MET A 118 32.70 -7.36 -39.42
CA MET A 118 31.58 -7.22 -40.36
C MET A 118 30.32 -7.95 -39.86
N THR A 119 30.44 -9.20 -39.40
CA THR A 119 29.29 -9.94 -38.87
C THR A 119 28.73 -9.33 -37.58
N SER A 120 29.60 -8.79 -36.73
CA SER A 120 29.18 -8.00 -35.56
C SER A 120 28.42 -6.73 -35.99
N LEU A 121 28.97 -5.98 -36.97
CA LEU A 121 28.31 -4.74 -37.46
C LEU A 121 26.96 -5.02 -38.07
N VAL A 122 26.82 -6.07 -38.88
CA VAL A 122 25.49 -6.50 -39.41
C VAL A 122 24.49 -6.74 -38.27
N ARG A 123 24.92 -7.46 -37.25
CA ARG A 123 24.05 -7.79 -36.12
C ARG A 123 23.65 -6.58 -35.28
N PHE A 124 24.55 -5.65 -35.01
CA PHE A 124 24.30 -4.40 -34.34
C PHE A 124 23.47 -3.41 -35.17
N SER A 125 23.67 -3.35 -36.50
CA SER A 125 22.91 -2.49 -37.41
C SER A 125 21.42 -2.85 -37.43
N VAL A 126 21.09 -4.15 -37.42
CA VAL A 126 19.69 -4.60 -37.32
C VAL A 126 19.06 -4.17 -36.02
N ARG A 127 19.80 -4.16 -34.90
CA ARG A 127 19.33 -3.66 -33.64
C ARG A 127 19.05 -2.15 -33.70
N ILE A 128 20.00 -1.36 -34.16
CA ILE A 128 19.90 0.10 -34.24
C ILE A 128 18.71 0.49 -35.14
N HIS A 129 18.59 -0.19 -36.31
CA HIS A 129 17.48 0.06 -37.24
C HIS A 129 16.10 -0.26 -36.60
N ASN A 130 15.98 -1.40 -35.91
CA ASN A 130 14.75 -1.78 -35.22
C ASN A 130 14.42 -0.84 -34.05
N GLU A 131 15.41 -0.38 -33.29
CA GLU A 131 15.22 0.59 -32.22
C GLU A 131 14.79 1.98 -32.77
N ALA A 132 15.38 2.41 -33.91
CA ALA A 132 15.03 3.66 -34.56
C ALA A 132 13.64 3.62 -35.22
N PHE A 133 13.33 2.55 -35.96
CA PHE A 133 12.09 2.39 -36.73
C PHE A 133 10.86 2.17 -35.83
N LEU A 134 11.07 1.50 -34.67
CA LEU A 134 10.01 1.31 -33.68
C LEU A 134 9.67 2.61 -32.92
N ARG A 135 10.63 3.54 -32.80
CA ARG A 135 10.37 4.89 -32.29
C ARG A 135 9.41 5.69 -33.18
N GLU A 136 9.52 5.56 -34.50
CA GLU A 136 8.67 6.31 -35.45
C GLU A 136 7.24 5.75 -35.61
N ARG A 137 7.05 4.42 -35.47
CA ARG A 137 5.73 3.79 -35.65
C ARG A 137 4.77 3.93 -34.46
N SER A 138 5.24 4.32 -33.30
CA SER A 138 4.38 4.57 -32.14
C SER A 138 3.85 6.00 -32.19
N GLY A 139 2.91 6.28 -33.09
CA GLY A 139 2.22 7.57 -33.25
C GLY A 139 1.34 8.00 -32.07
N LYS A 140 1.44 7.39 -30.91
CA LYS A 140 0.89 7.89 -29.65
C LYS A 140 1.94 8.79 -28.99
N MET A 141 1.62 10.06 -28.83
CA MET A 141 2.40 11.01 -28.03
C MET A 141 2.62 10.40 -26.64
N ARG A 142 3.88 9.96 -26.36
CA ARG A 142 4.26 9.49 -25.04
C ARG A 142 4.35 10.69 -24.08
N SER A 143 3.84 10.53 -22.87
CA SER A 143 3.94 11.54 -21.83
C SER A 143 5.40 11.66 -21.37
N GLY A 144 6.01 12.83 -21.54
CA GLY A 144 7.35 13.11 -21.03
C GLY A 144 7.34 13.17 -19.51
N ILE A 145 8.16 12.35 -18.86
CA ILE A 145 8.25 12.29 -17.41
C ILE A 145 9.67 12.52 -16.89
N ILE A 146 9.75 13.01 -15.66
CA ILE A 146 10.97 13.03 -14.84
C ILE A 146 10.76 12.06 -13.68
N ILE A 147 11.78 11.31 -13.31
CA ILE A 147 11.76 10.43 -12.15
C ILE A 147 12.53 11.11 -11.01
N TYR A 148 11.86 11.29 -9.85
CA TYR A 148 12.50 11.79 -8.65
C TYR A 148 12.92 10.61 -7.77
N GLY A 149 14.21 10.39 -7.66
CA GLY A 149 14.86 9.24 -7.03
C GLY A 149 15.61 8.38 -8.05
N ALA A 150 16.92 8.56 -8.14
CA ALA A 150 17.84 7.83 -9.01
C ALA A 150 18.47 6.64 -8.26
N GLY A 151 17.65 5.94 -7.47
CA GLY A 151 17.99 4.69 -6.77
C GLY A 151 17.56 3.44 -7.54
N ALA A 152 17.60 2.28 -6.87
CA ALA A 152 17.23 1.00 -7.47
C ALA A 152 15.80 1.01 -8.05
N ALA A 153 14.82 1.56 -7.31
CA ALA A 153 13.43 1.62 -7.77
C ALA A 153 13.24 2.53 -8.98
N GLY A 154 13.96 3.66 -9.04
CA GLY A 154 13.95 4.55 -10.22
C GLY A 154 14.60 3.90 -11.44
N ALA A 155 15.71 3.18 -11.26
CA ALA A 155 16.38 2.43 -12.32
C ALA A 155 15.49 1.32 -12.87
N GLU A 156 14.82 0.57 -12.00
CA GLU A 156 13.89 -0.50 -12.38
C GLU A 156 12.68 0.07 -13.17
N LEU A 157 12.14 1.20 -12.73
CA LEU A 157 11.07 1.88 -13.45
C LEU A 157 11.50 2.29 -14.87
N VAL A 158 12.73 2.80 -15.05
CA VAL A 158 13.28 3.09 -16.38
C VAL A 158 13.42 1.83 -17.21
N HIS A 159 13.94 0.76 -16.61
CA HIS A 159 14.10 -0.53 -17.30
C HIS A 159 12.75 -1.02 -17.83
N GLU A 160 11.74 -1.02 -17.01
CA GLU A 160 10.40 -1.46 -17.37
C GLU A 160 9.74 -0.55 -18.42
N ILE A 161 9.82 0.78 -18.28
CA ILE A 161 9.29 1.72 -19.28
C ILE A 161 9.92 1.47 -20.65
N ARG A 162 11.22 1.17 -20.69
CA ARG A 162 11.94 0.91 -21.94
C ARG A 162 11.65 -0.47 -22.51
N SER A 163 11.47 -1.48 -21.67
CA SER A 163 11.17 -2.85 -22.11
C SER A 163 9.72 -2.99 -22.60
N ASN A 164 8.80 -2.19 -22.03
CA ASN A 164 7.39 -2.20 -22.40
C ASN A 164 7.07 -1.23 -23.54
N GLN A 165 6.97 -1.75 -24.77
CA GLN A 165 6.65 -0.96 -25.97
C GLN A 165 5.26 -0.28 -25.90
N ARG A 166 4.35 -0.73 -25.04
CA ARG A 166 3.04 -0.12 -24.82
C ARG A 166 3.05 0.93 -23.75
N SER A 167 4.21 1.20 -23.11
CA SER A 167 4.31 2.25 -22.11
C SER A 167 3.94 3.61 -22.70
N GLN A 168 3.09 4.33 -21.99
CA GLN A 168 2.69 5.69 -22.32
C GLN A 168 3.74 6.74 -21.89
N TYR A 169 4.81 6.35 -21.22
CA TYR A 169 5.82 7.23 -20.65
C TYR A 169 7.09 7.30 -21.50
N ASP A 170 7.72 8.49 -21.47
CA ASP A 170 9.05 8.76 -22.03
C ASP A 170 9.90 9.49 -20.98
N VAL A 171 10.93 8.82 -20.44
CA VAL A 171 11.75 9.33 -19.34
C VAL A 171 12.78 10.32 -19.88
N LYS A 172 12.69 11.58 -19.43
CA LYS A 172 13.55 12.68 -19.85
C LYS A 172 14.77 12.89 -18.95
N GLY A 173 14.71 12.45 -17.70
CA GLY A 173 15.80 12.56 -16.73
C GLY A 173 15.41 12.15 -15.33
N PHE A 174 16.40 12.15 -14.46
CA PHE A 174 16.23 11.96 -13.03
C PHE A 174 16.44 13.28 -12.27
N LEU A 175 15.79 13.39 -11.10
CA LEU A 175 16.17 14.27 -10.01
C LEU A 175 16.60 13.39 -8.83
N ASP A 176 17.70 13.74 -8.17
CA ASP A 176 18.14 13.06 -6.94
C ASP A 176 18.90 14.05 -6.06
N ASP A 177 18.69 13.99 -4.75
CA ASP A 177 19.32 14.93 -3.81
C ASP A 177 20.73 14.46 -3.37
N ASP A 178 21.15 13.26 -3.77
CA ASP A 178 22.48 12.73 -3.51
C ASP A 178 23.54 13.42 -4.41
N PRO A 179 24.49 14.17 -3.83
CA PRO A 179 25.52 14.86 -4.58
C PRO A 179 26.37 13.93 -5.47
N LEU A 180 26.56 12.67 -5.05
CA LEU A 180 27.39 11.69 -5.79
C LEU A 180 26.75 11.24 -7.11
N LYS A 181 25.46 11.43 -7.26
CA LYS A 181 24.72 11.02 -8.46
C LYS A 181 24.52 12.15 -9.45
N GLN A 182 24.86 13.38 -9.10
CA GLN A 182 24.66 14.54 -9.99
C GLN A 182 25.44 14.40 -11.28
N GLY A 183 24.77 14.56 -12.43
CA GLY A 183 25.37 14.41 -13.76
C GLY A 183 25.64 12.96 -14.20
N ALA A 184 25.40 11.95 -13.34
CA ALA A 184 25.56 10.56 -13.71
C ALA A 184 24.50 10.09 -14.71
N LEU A 185 24.82 9.05 -15.47
CA LEU A 185 23.90 8.35 -16.37
C LEU A 185 23.46 7.04 -15.71
N ILE A 186 22.17 6.93 -15.38
CA ILE A 186 21.59 5.71 -14.82
C ILE A 186 20.69 5.08 -15.86
N MET A 187 21.00 3.84 -16.26
CA MET A 187 20.32 3.18 -17.38
C MET A 187 20.28 4.03 -18.66
N GLY A 188 21.33 4.89 -18.87
CA GLY A 188 21.40 5.81 -20.00
C GLY A 188 20.43 7.01 -19.93
N VAL A 189 19.91 7.33 -18.72
CA VAL A 189 19.11 8.51 -18.42
C VAL A 189 19.92 9.44 -17.49
N PRO A 190 20.08 10.74 -17.81
CA PRO A 190 20.89 11.65 -17.00
C PRO A 190 20.19 12.05 -15.69
N VAL A 191 20.98 12.21 -14.61
CA VAL A 191 20.56 12.91 -13.40
C VAL A 191 20.76 14.42 -13.62
N LEU A 192 19.66 15.15 -13.71
CA LEU A 192 19.62 16.54 -14.21
C LEU A 192 19.83 17.61 -13.12
N GLY A 193 19.68 17.21 -11.86
CA GLY A 193 19.80 18.10 -10.72
C GLY A 193 19.11 17.55 -9.46
N THR A 194 19.12 18.36 -8.42
CA THR A 194 18.45 18.06 -7.14
C THR A 194 16.96 18.38 -7.21
N GLY A 195 16.17 17.87 -6.24
CA GLY A 195 14.76 18.20 -6.11
C GLY A 195 14.51 19.71 -5.97
N ARG A 196 15.35 20.43 -5.23
CA ARG A 196 15.26 21.89 -5.10
C ARG A 196 15.41 22.62 -6.44
N GLN A 197 16.11 22.01 -7.39
CA GLN A 197 16.30 22.53 -8.73
C GLN A 197 15.20 22.11 -9.71
N ALA A 198 14.18 21.37 -9.27
CA ALA A 198 13.11 20.82 -10.12
C ALA A 198 12.50 21.88 -11.04
N SER A 199 12.15 23.06 -10.49
CA SER A 199 11.56 24.17 -11.27
C SER A 199 12.45 24.66 -12.42
N SER A 200 13.75 24.75 -12.20
CA SER A 200 14.72 25.20 -13.23
C SER A 200 14.99 24.11 -14.26
N VAL A 201 15.10 22.87 -13.81
CA VAL A 201 15.31 21.68 -14.67
C VAL A 201 14.11 21.49 -15.59
N ILE A 202 12.89 21.53 -15.04
CA ILE A 202 11.65 21.35 -15.81
C ILE A 202 11.48 22.47 -16.83
N ARG A 203 11.68 23.74 -16.46
CA ARG A 203 11.62 24.86 -17.41
C ARG A 203 12.63 24.70 -18.54
N ARG A 204 13.86 24.31 -18.25
CA ARG A 204 14.91 24.07 -19.26
C ARG A 204 14.57 22.92 -20.20
N LEU A 205 13.97 21.86 -19.69
CA LEU A 205 13.55 20.72 -20.52
C LEU A 205 12.31 21.03 -21.34
N SER A 206 11.34 21.73 -20.78
CA SER A 206 10.05 22.04 -21.44
C SER A 206 10.24 22.92 -22.68
N SER A 207 11.37 23.62 -22.83
CA SER A 207 11.72 24.34 -24.06
C SER A 207 12.08 23.39 -25.22
N ARG A 208 12.46 22.15 -24.96
CA ARG A 208 12.86 21.14 -25.96
C ARG A 208 11.90 19.96 -26.06
N TRP A 209 11.38 19.50 -24.89
CA TRP A 209 10.48 18.36 -24.78
C TRP A 209 9.45 18.60 -23.68
N PRO A 210 8.16 18.38 -23.94
CA PRO A 210 7.14 18.56 -22.90
C PRO A 210 7.36 17.58 -21.74
N VAL A 211 7.44 18.13 -20.52
CA VAL A 211 7.44 17.34 -19.28
C VAL A 211 6.06 17.49 -18.68
N ASN A 212 5.31 16.40 -18.59
CA ASN A 212 3.90 16.41 -18.19
C ASN A 212 3.71 16.08 -16.71
N GLU A 213 4.58 15.22 -16.15
CA GLU A 213 4.48 14.81 -14.74
C GLU A 213 5.84 14.37 -14.19
N VAL A 214 5.93 14.34 -12.86
CA VAL A 214 7.05 13.75 -12.11
C VAL A 214 6.60 12.48 -11.41
N ILE A 215 7.35 11.40 -11.54
CA ILE A 215 7.11 10.18 -10.77
C ILE A 215 8.14 10.08 -9.65
N ILE A 216 7.65 10.09 -8.40
CA ILE A 216 8.50 9.94 -7.22
C ILE A 216 8.78 8.46 -7.01
N ALA A 217 10.02 8.05 -7.22
CA ALA A 217 10.48 6.65 -7.15
C ALA A 217 11.41 6.44 -5.93
N MET A 218 10.90 6.76 -4.74
CA MET A 218 11.63 6.67 -3.46
C MET A 218 10.83 5.86 -2.43
N PRO A 219 10.61 4.55 -2.63
CA PRO A 219 9.75 3.73 -1.77
C PRO A 219 10.26 3.59 -0.32
N SER A 220 11.54 3.83 -0.08
CA SER A 220 12.16 3.82 1.25
C SER A 220 12.33 5.20 1.87
N ALA A 221 11.80 6.27 1.23
CA ALA A 221 11.94 7.62 1.74
C ALA A 221 11.14 7.82 3.04
N SER A 222 11.73 8.58 3.98
CA SER A 222 11.01 9.04 5.15
C SER A 222 9.88 10.01 4.76
N GLY A 223 8.87 10.16 5.63
CA GLY A 223 7.79 11.12 5.40
C GLY A 223 8.27 12.56 5.21
N ARG A 224 9.37 12.93 5.85
CA ARG A 224 10.01 14.24 5.65
C ARG A 224 10.52 14.38 4.21
N GLN A 225 11.29 13.41 3.73
CA GLN A 225 11.81 13.40 2.35
C GLN A 225 10.69 13.40 1.32
N MET A 226 9.63 12.63 1.55
CA MET A 226 8.46 12.59 0.67
C MET A 226 7.73 13.95 0.62
N ARG A 227 7.56 14.62 1.79
CA ARG A 227 6.98 15.98 1.85
C ARG A 227 7.86 17.02 1.13
N GLU A 228 9.18 16.94 1.27
CA GLU A 228 10.13 17.82 0.55
C GLU A 228 10.06 17.58 -0.96
N ALA A 229 10.04 16.33 -1.41
CA ALA A 229 9.90 15.99 -2.83
C ALA A 229 8.60 16.54 -3.41
N LEU A 230 7.49 16.39 -2.69
CA LEU A 230 6.19 16.93 -3.08
C LEU A 230 6.22 18.48 -3.16
N ALA A 231 6.84 19.14 -2.19
CA ALA A 231 6.98 20.60 -2.18
C ALA A 231 7.80 21.08 -3.38
N ASN A 232 8.90 20.41 -3.71
CA ASN A 232 9.74 20.71 -4.86
C ASN A 232 9.00 20.56 -6.20
N CYS A 233 8.22 19.49 -6.37
CA CYS A 233 7.41 19.27 -7.57
C CYS A 233 6.34 20.37 -7.73
N ARG A 234 5.74 20.83 -6.64
CA ARG A 234 4.75 21.90 -6.66
C ARG A 234 5.33 23.26 -6.97
N ALA A 235 6.49 23.58 -6.39
CA ALA A 235 7.21 24.79 -6.75
C ALA A 235 7.46 24.85 -8.28
N ALA A 236 7.56 23.69 -8.91
CA ALA A 236 7.67 23.55 -10.37
C ALA A 236 6.31 23.58 -11.10
N ARG A 237 5.18 23.60 -10.39
CA ARG A 237 3.80 23.56 -10.93
C ARG A 237 3.56 22.34 -11.84
N ILE A 238 4.10 21.19 -11.49
CA ILE A 238 3.96 19.96 -12.26
C ILE A 238 3.24 18.89 -11.44
N PRO A 239 2.31 18.13 -12.04
CA PRO A 239 1.69 16.99 -11.39
C PRO A 239 2.72 15.95 -10.96
N CYS A 240 2.52 15.35 -9.80
CA CYS A 240 3.38 14.26 -9.32
C CYS A 240 2.58 13.02 -8.93
N ARG A 241 3.17 11.88 -9.23
CA ARG A 241 2.66 10.55 -8.87
C ARG A 241 3.76 9.80 -8.14
N THR A 242 3.44 8.68 -7.54
CA THR A 242 4.41 7.84 -6.82
C THR A 242 4.26 6.38 -7.21
N ILE A 243 5.31 5.63 -6.95
CA ILE A 243 5.27 4.17 -6.96
C ILE A 243 5.02 3.66 -5.53
N PRO A 244 4.36 2.51 -5.37
CA PRO A 244 4.11 1.93 -4.05
C PRO A 244 5.38 1.50 -3.33
N GLY A 245 5.27 1.19 -2.03
CA GLY A 245 6.37 0.71 -1.21
C GLY A 245 6.94 -0.64 -1.68
N ILE A 246 8.12 -0.98 -1.18
CA ILE A 246 8.87 -2.18 -1.60
C ILE A 246 8.07 -3.48 -1.45
N GLU A 247 7.23 -3.60 -0.42
CA GLU A 247 6.39 -4.80 -0.21
C GLU A 247 5.31 -5.00 -1.28
N GLU A 248 4.72 -3.90 -1.75
CA GLU A 248 3.75 -3.95 -2.85
C GLU A 248 4.43 -4.29 -4.18
N LEU A 249 5.73 -3.95 -4.33
CA LEU A 249 6.54 -4.28 -5.50
C LEU A 249 6.85 -5.78 -5.60
N LEU A 250 6.99 -6.48 -4.49
CA LEU A 250 7.23 -7.93 -4.43
C LEU A 250 6.03 -8.76 -4.90
N SER A 251 4.87 -8.16 -5.11
CA SER A 251 3.67 -8.84 -5.60
C SER A 251 3.70 -9.26 -7.06
N GLY A 252 4.82 -9.05 -7.77
CA GLY A 252 5.01 -9.45 -9.17
C GLY A 252 4.21 -8.64 -10.20
N LYS A 253 3.58 -7.54 -9.79
CA LYS A 253 2.87 -6.64 -10.70
C LYS A 253 3.82 -5.65 -11.35
N VAL A 254 3.54 -5.29 -12.59
CA VAL A 254 4.30 -4.34 -13.41
C VAL A 254 4.31 -2.96 -12.75
N LEU A 255 5.49 -2.38 -12.48
CA LEU A 255 5.68 -1.08 -11.81
C LEU A 255 4.94 0.07 -12.48
N THR A 256 4.94 0.11 -13.81
CA THR A 256 4.24 1.15 -14.58
C THR A 256 2.73 1.11 -14.39
N ALA A 257 2.16 -0.07 -14.10
CA ALA A 257 0.74 -0.22 -13.77
C ALA A 257 0.43 0.20 -12.32
N GLN A 258 1.45 0.28 -11.47
CA GLN A 258 1.34 0.64 -10.06
C GLN A 258 1.56 2.14 -9.80
N VAL A 259 1.94 2.92 -10.81
CA VAL A 259 2.08 4.39 -10.69
C VAL A 259 0.71 4.99 -10.33
N ARG A 260 0.60 5.55 -9.12
CA ARG A 260 -0.64 6.08 -8.57
C ARG A 260 -0.47 7.50 -8.03
N SER A 261 -1.58 8.19 -7.82
CA SER A 261 -1.55 9.47 -7.12
C SER A 261 -1.01 9.31 -5.69
N LEU A 262 -0.29 10.32 -5.22
CA LEU A 262 0.19 10.37 -3.84
C LEU A 262 -1.00 10.29 -2.88
N SER A 263 -0.86 9.49 -1.85
CA SER A 263 -1.82 9.36 -0.75
C SER A 263 -1.25 9.92 0.54
N VAL A 264 -2.11 10.12 1.54
CA VAL A 264 -1.68 10.51 2.89
C VAL A 264 -0.72 9.48 3.49
N HIS A 265 -0.86 8.20 3.14
CA HIS A 265 0.01 7.11 3.60
C HIS A 265 1.47 7.32 3.17
N ASP A 266 1.71 7.76 1.94
CA ASP A 266 3.06 7.99 1.40
C ASP A 266 3.80 9.10 2.15
N LEU A 267 3.06 10.03 2.73
CA LEU A 267 3.60 11.19 3.44
C LEU A 267 3.94 10.93 4.91
N LEU A 268 3.47 9.81 5.46
CA LEU A 268 3.85 9.38 6.80
C LEU A 268 5.26 8.78 6.84
N GLY A 269 5.74 8.26 5.71
CA GLY A 269 7.09 7.74 5.54
C GLY A 269 7.44 6.62 6.52
N ARG A 270 6.45 5.83 6.91
CA ARG A 270 6.67 4.67 7.75
C ARG A 270 7.22 3.53 6.90
N GLN A 271 8.32 2.97 7.34
CA GLN A 271 8.83 1.75 6.75
C GLN A 271 7.90 0.58 7.10
N PRO A 272 7.58 -0.27 6.14
CA PRO A 272 6.85 -1.50 6.37
C PRO A 272 7.52 -2.32 7.49
N VAL A 273 6.70 -3.00 8.27
CA VAL A 273 7.17 -3.88 9.32
C VAL A 273 7.34 -5.28 8.74
N HIS A 274 8.55 -5.82 8.85
CA HIS A 274 8.76 -7.23 8.53
C HIS A 274 8.14 -8.09 9.63
N LEU A 275 7.08 -8.82 9.27
CA LEU A 275 6.47 -9.81 10.15
C LEU A 275 7.34 -11.07 10.19
N ASP A 276 7.66 -11.54 11.40
CA ASP A 276 8.06 -12.93 11.56
C ASP A 276 6.79 -13.80 11.46
N GLU A 277 6.51 -14.30 10.26
CA GLU A 277 5.30 -15.09 10.00
C GLU A 277 5.32 -16.46 10.69
N THR A 278 6.50 -16.98 11.07
CA THR A 278 6.63 -18.33 11.62
C THR A 278 5.85 -18.52 12.92
N PRO A 279 6.02 -17.67 13.96
CA PRO A 279 5.25 -17.81 15.20
C PRO A 279 3.76 -17.50 15.01
N VAL A 280 3.44 -16.55 14.12
CA VAL A 280 2.06 -16.19 13.80
C VAL A 280 1.35 -17.37 13.16
N ARG A 281 1.96 -17.99 12.17
CA ARG A 281 1.44 -19.18 11.51
C ARG A 281 1.25 -20.34 12.49
N ALA A 282 2.23 -20.61 13.35
CA ALA A 282 2.15 -21.64 14.37
C ALA A 282 1.01 -21.41 15.39
N SER A 283 0.66 -20.15 15.67
CA SER A 283 -0.42 -19.80 16.59
C SER A 283 -1.81 -19.88 15.96
N ILE A 284 -1.97 -19.60 14.66
CA ILE A 284 -3.26 -19.44 13.98
C ILE A 284 -3.63 -20.65 13.12
N SER A 285 -2.66 -21.27 12.43
CA SER A 285 -2.95 -22.39 11.52
C SER A 285 -3.67 -23.52 12.24
N ASN A 286 -4.69 -24.07 11.58
CA ASN A 286 -5.53 -25.16 12.08
C ASN A 286 -6.25 -24.86 13.41
N ARG A 287 -6.47 -23.58 13.75
CA ARG A 287 -7.21 -23.14 14.94
C ARG A 287 -8.53 -22.51 14.57
N SER A 288 -9.51 -22.60 15.48
CA SER A 288 -10.75 -21.82 15.38
C SER A 288 -10.53 -20.43 15.99
N VAL A 289 -10.70 -19.40 15.18
CA VAL A 289 -10.41 -18.00 15.53
C VAL A 289 -11.68 -17.16 15.47
N LEU A 290 -11.98 -16.43 16.54
CA LEU A 290 -13.05 -15.44 16.59
C LEU A 290 -12.48 -14.02 16.48
N VAL A 291 -13.06 -13.20 15.62
CA VAL A 291 -12.83 -11.76 15.57
C VAL A 291 -14.12 -11.04 15.90
N THR A 292 -14.17 -10.31 17.02
CA THR A 292 -15.31 -9.46 17.37
C THR A 292 -15.10 -8.05 16.86
N GLY A 293 -16.17 -7.36 16.47
CA GLY A 293 -16.06 -6.09 15.75
C GLY A 293 -15.53 -6.30 14.32
N ALA A 294 -15.84 -7.45 13.73
CA ALA A 294 -15.31 -7.92 12.45
C ALA A 294 -15.68 -7.01 11.26
N ALA A 295 -16.79 -6.30 11.36
CA ALA A 295 -17.24 -5.34 10.36
C ALA A 295 -16.58 -3.96 10.48
N GLY A 296 -15.88 -3.68 11.60
CA GLY A 296 -15.15 -2.44 11.84
C GLY A 296 -13.84 -2.35 11.05
N SER A 297 -13.22 -1.16 11.05
CA SER A 297 -11.97 -0.92 10.29
C SER A 297 -10.80 -1.82 10.71
N ILE A 298 -10.64 -2.05 12.03
CA ILE A 298 -9.58 -2.93 12.57
C ILE A 298 -10.00 -4.40 12.44
N GLY A 299 -11.25 -4.72 12.81
CA GLY A 299 -11.73 -6.10 12.79
C GLY A 299 -11.75 -6.71 11.40
N SER A 300 -12.16 -5.96 10.38
CA SER A 300 -12.14 -6.45 8.99
C SER A 300 -10.73 -6.74 8.51
N GLU A 301 -9.76 -5.91 8.87
CA GLU A 301 -8.35 -6.16 8.54
C GLU A 301 -7.77 -7.33 9.34
N LEU A 302 -8.16 -7.50 10.62
CA LEU A 302 -7.85 -8.71 11.40
C LEU A 302 -8.36 -9.97 10.68
N CYS A 303 -9.60 -9.96 10.20
CA CYS A 303 -10.15 -11.09 9.45
C CYS A 303 -9.34 -11.38 8.18
N ARG A 304 -8.95 -10.34 7.40
CA ARG A 304 -8.11 -10.50 6.20
C ARG A 304 -6.75 -11.10 6.52
N GLN A 305 -6.09 -10.61 7.55
CA GLN A 305 -4.75 -11.08 7.91
C GLN A 305 -4.77 -12.45 8.54
N VAL A 306 -5.72 -12.74 9.43
CA VAL A 306 -5.89 -14.08 10.02
C VAL A 306 -6.17 -15.12 8.94
N ALA A 307 -7.02 -14.81 7.96
CA ALA A 307 -7.35 -15.71 6.84
C ALA A 307 -6.10 -16.15 6.04
N ARG A 308 -5.08 -15.29 5.91
CA ARG A 308 -3.81 -15.61 5.22
C ARG A 308 -3.03 -16.75 5.89
N PHE A 309 -3.20 -16.95 7.20
CA PHE A 309 -2.46 -17.94 7.97
C PHE A 309 -3.14 -19.31 8.05
N GLY A 310 -4.27 -19.49 7.34
CA GLY A 310 -4.97 -20.78 7.23
C GLY A 310 -5.53 -21.28 8.56
N PRO A 311 -6.40 -20.54 9.25
CA PRO A 311 -7.13 -21.06 10.41
C PRO A 311 -8.03 -22.21 9.97
N ALA A 312 -8.32 -23.17 10.88
CA ALA A 312 -9.31 -24.21 10.62
C ALA A 312 -10.70 -23.61 10.41
N ARG A 313 -11.01 -22.58 11.21
CA ARG A 313 -12.25 -21.81 11.10
C ARG A 313 -12.00 -20.35 11.47
N LEU A 314 -12.60 -19.43 10.71
CA LEU A 314 -12.65 -18.01 11.05
C LEU A 314 -14.10 -17.62 11.35
N VAL A 315 -14.35 -17.10 12.54
CA VAL A 315 -15.66 -16.61 12.97
C VAL A 315 -15.61 -15.08 13.00
N ALA A 316 -16.35 -14.44 12.12
CA ALA A 316 -16.50 -12.98 12.06
C ALA A 316 -17.77 -12.59 12.84
N PHE A 317 -17.62 -11.90 13.98
CA PHE A 317 -18.73 -11.52 14.87
C PHE A 317 -18.90 -10.01 14.90
N ASP A 318 -20.09 -9.52 14.55
CA ASP A 318 -20.44 -8.10 14.62
C ASP A 318 -21.94 -7.91 14.70
N GLN A 319 -22.39 -6.75 15.20
CA GLN A 319 -23.79 -6.33 15.20
C GLN A 319 -24.22 -5.61 13.91
N ALA A 320 -23.26 -5.14 13.10
CA ALA A 320 -23.50 -4.41 11.85
C ALA A 320 -23.69 -5.39 10.70
N GLU A 321 -24.93 -5.80 10.41
CA GLU A 321 -25.28 -6.81 9.41
C GLU A 321 -24.68 -6.52 8.04
N SER A 322 -24.93 -5.36 7.47
CA SER A 322 -24.53 -5.00 6.10
C SER A 322 -23.00 -4.98 5.92
N ASP A 323 -22.26 -4.49 6.93
CA ASP A 323 -20.80 -4.47 6.88
C ASP A 323 -20.22 -5.87 7.13
N LEU A 324 -20.88 -6.69 7.95
CA LEU A 324 -20.50 -8.09 8.18
C LEU A 324 -20.69 -8.91 6.91
N PHE A 325 -21.80 -8.75 6.20
CA PHE A 325 -22.07 -9.39 4.91
C PHE A 325 -21.02 -9.01 3.86
N ARG A 326 -20.60 -7.74 3.83
CA ARG A 326 -19.57 -7.28 2.88
C ARG A 326 -18.23 -7.98 3.12
N ILE A 327 -17.76 -8.07 4.37
CA ILE A 327 -16.49 -8.74 4.68
C ILE A 327 -16.58 -10.25 4.48
N GLU A 328 -17.74 -10.86 4.74
CA GLU A 328 -17.98 -12.27 4.46
C GLU A 328 -17.79 -12.59 2.98
N ASN A 329 -18.45 -11.82 2.08
CA ASN A 329 -18.33 -12.02 0.63
C ASN A 329 -16.89 -11.82 0.14
N GLU A 330 -16.21 -10.76 0.60
CA GLU A 330 -14.81 -10.52 0.26
C GLU A 330 -13.90 -11.71 0.62
N LEU A 331 -14.08 -12.24 1.83
CA LEU A 331 -13.25 -13.34 2.32
C LEU A 331 -13.58 -14.67 1.62
N ARG A 332 -14.85 -14.95 1.31
CA ARG A 332 -15.26 -16.15 0.55
C ARG A 332 -14.69 -16.12 -0.87
N GLU A 333 -14.72 -14.98 -1.52
CA GLU A 333 -14.14 -14.82 -2.86
C GLU A 333 -12.62 -15.04 -2.85
N LYS A 334 -11.93 -14.43 -1.87
CA LYS A 334 -10.46 -14.48 -1.80
C LYS A 334 -9.91 -15.80 -1.26
N TYR A 335 -10.64 -16.44 -0.36
CA TYR A 335 -10.24 -17.69 0.33
C TYR A 335 -11.36 -18.74 0.27
N PRO A 336 -11.66 -19.33 -0.92
CA PRO A 336 -12.80 -20.25 -1.09
C PRO A 336 -12.74 -21.52 -0.22
N GLN A 337 -11.53 -21.91 0.23
CA GLN A 337 -11.32 -23.08 1.06
C GLN A 337 -11.42 -22.82 2.58
N LEU A 338 -11.54 -21.53 2.96
CA LEU A 338 -11.62 -21.16 4.36
C LEU A 338 -13.00 -21.49 4.92
N GLU A 339 -13.05 -22.23 6.03
CA GLU A 339 -14.28 -22.38 6.80
C GLU A 339 -14.60 -21.04 7.52
N LEU A 340 -15.45 -20.24 6.89
CA LEU A 340 -15.83 -18.92 7.36
C LEU A 340 -17.26 -18.92 7.89
N ALA A 341 -17.44 -18.47 9.13
CA ALA A 341 -18.74 -18.26 9.76
C ALA A 341 -18.94 -16.78 10.07
N ALA A 342 -19.96 -16.16 9.46
CA ALA A 342 -20.44 -14.83 9.83
C ALA A 342 -21.47 -14.97 10.96
N ALA A 343 -21.12 -14.48 12.15
CA ALA A 343 -21.96 -14.55 13.33
C ALA A 343 -22.52 -13.16 13.67
N LEU A 344 -23.78 -12.92 13.34
CA LEU A 344 -24.47 -11.69 13.73
C LEU A 344 -24.77 -11.72 15.22
N GLY A 345 -24.38 -10.67 15.94
CA GLY A 345 -24.63 -10.55 17.38
C GLY A 345 -23.99 -9.32 18.01
N ASP A 346 -24.48 -9.00 19.21
CA ASP A 346 -23.99 -7.89 20.02
C ASP A 346 -23.11 -8.44 21.16
N ILE A 347 -21.96 -7.81 21.43
CA ILE A 347 -21.08 -8.21 22.55
C ILE A 347 -21.75 -8.05 23.93
N ARG A 348 -22.81 -7.26 24.03
CA ARG A 348 -23.60 -7.09 25.24
C ARG A 348 -24.49 -8.30 25.56
N ASP A 349 -24.74 -9.14 24.57
CA ASP A 349 -25.48 -10.39 24.70
C ASP A 349 -24.53 -11.53 25.11
N ALA A 350 -24.56 -11.84 26.40
CA ALA A 350 -23.69 -12.88 26.98
C ALA A 350 -24.04 -14.29 26.51
N GLU A 351 -25.33 -14.56 26.26
CA GLU A 351 -25.81 -15.88 25.83
C GLU A 351 -25.35 -16.13 24.39
N ARG A 352 -25.53 -15.15 23.50
CA ARG A 352 -25.08 -15.21 22.11
C ARG A 352 -23.58 -15.39 22.00
N LEU A 353 -22.78 -14.67 22.79
CA LEU A 353 -21.34 -14.86 22.84
C LEU A 353 -20.94 -16.29 23.27
N SER A 354 -21.58 -16.82 24.32
CA SER A 354 -21.33 -18.17 24.81
C SER A 354 -21.70 -19.23 23.77
N GLU A 355 -22.86 -19.07 23.12
CA GLU A 355 -23.29 -19.93 22.02
C GLU A 355 -22.26 -19.97 20.88
N VAL A 356 -21.82 -18.79 20.40
CA VAL A 356 -20.84 -18.69 19.30
C VAL A 356 -19.51 -19.35 19.66
N LEU A 357 -19.00 -19.10 20.86
CA LEU A 357 -17.76 -19.73 21.32
C LEU A 357 -17.87 -21.25 21.36
N GLN A 358 -19.01 -21.77 21.86
CA GLN A 358 -19.26 -23.21 22.00
C GLN A 358 -19.44 -23.87 20.64
N VAL A 359 -20.35 -23.38 19.80
CA VAL A 359 -20.70 -23.96 18.49
C VAL A 359 -19.50 -24.04 17.57
N HIS A 360 -18.67 -23.02 17.59
CA HIS A 360 -17.51 -22.95 16.71
C HIS A 360 -16.21 -23.45 17.35
N GLY A 361 -16.22 -23.90 18.60
CA GLY A 361 -15.05 -24.40 19.29
C GLY A 361 -13.88 -23.42 19.29
N VAL A 362 -14.15 -22.16 19.62
CA VAL A 362 -13.17 -21.07 19.48
C VAL A 362 -11.99 -21.25 20.42
N GLU A 363 -10.78 -21.22 19.86
CA GLU A 363 -9.52 -21.31 20.62
C GLU A 363 -8.82 -19.96 20.78
N LEU A 364 -8.94 -19.07 19.79
CA LEU A 364 -8.33 -17.75 19.81
C LEU A 364 -9.37 -16.67 19.58
N VAL A 365 -9.24 -15.56 20.32
CA VAL A 365 -10.12 -14.39 20.19
C VAL A 365 -9.31 -13.13 19.93
N PHE A 366 -9.65 -12.40 18.87
CA PHE A 366 -9.26 -11.03 18.63
C PHE A 366 -10.45 -10.12 18.92
N HIS A 367 -10.36 -9.31 19.97
CA HIS A 367 -11.45 -8.46 20.42
C HIS A 367 -11.25 -7.02 19.96
N ALA A 368 -11.92 -6.63 18.87
CA ALA A 368 -11.89 -5.28 18.31
C ALA A 368 -13.23 -4.51 18.44
N ALA A 369 -14.27 -5.13 19.00
CA ALA A 369 -15.55 -4.49 19.20
C ALA A 369 -15.48 -3.46 20.33
N ALA A 370 -15.73 -2.18 20.02
CA ALA A 370 -15.84 -1.09 21.00
C ALA A 370 -16.38 0.18 20.34
N TYR A 371 -17.04 1.02 21.12
CA TYR A 371 -17.31 2.42 20.76
C TYR A 371 -16.04 3.25 20.94
N LYS A 372 -15.67 4.05 19.93
CA LYS A 372 -14.38 4.76 19.87
C LYS A 372 -14.45 6.29 19.81
N HIS A 373 -15.61 6.86 19.46
CA HIS A 373 -15.74 8.29 19.23
C HIS A 373 -15.85 9.05 20.54
N VAL A 374 -14.77 9.76 20.91
CA VAL A 374 -14.67 10.49 22.20
C VAL A 374 -15.85 11.42 22.43
N PRO A 375 -16.24 12.34 21.50
CA PRO A 375 -17.36 13.26 21.77
C PRO A 375 -18.70 12.55 22.00
N MET A 376 -18.93 11.44 21.30
CA MET A 376 -20.14 10.63 21.48
C MET A 376 -20.16 9.96 22.86
N MET A 377 -19.03 9.40 23.28
CA MET A 377 -18.93 8.71 24.57
C MET A 377 -19.00 9.70 25.75
N GLU A 378 -18.51 10.93 25.58
CA GLU A 378 -18.70 12.02 26.55
C GLU A 378 -20.18 12.42 26.74
N SER A 379 -20.99 12.20 25.72
CA SER A 379 -22.45 12.50 25.77
C SER A 379 -23.30 11.29 26.16
N HIS A 380 -22.74 10.06 26.07
CA HIS A 380 -23.45 8.80 26.28
C HIS A 380 -22.67 7.85 27.19
N ILE A 381 -22.42 8.26 28.42
CA ILE A 381 -21.56 7.51 29.38
C ILE A 381 -22.12 6.12 29.69
N LEU A 382 -23.46 6.02 29.86
CA LEU A 382 -24.12 4.73 30.09
C LEU A 382 -23.89 3.75 28.97
N GLU A 383 -24.01 4.21 27.73
CA GLU A 383 -23.78 3.36 26.56
C GLU A 383 -22.30 3.02 26.35
N ALA A 384 -21.39 3.95 26.68
CA ALA A 384 -19.95 3.68 26.69
C ALA A 384 -19.61 2.55 27.68
N ALA A 385 -20.16 2.60 28.89
CA ALA A 385 -19.95 1.57 29.91
C ALA A 385 -20.59 0.23 29.52
N ARG A 386 -21.84 0.24 29.01
CA ARG A 386 -22.53 -0.98 28.56
C ARG A 386 -21.78 -1.68 27.43
N ASN A 387 -21.45 -0.93 26.40
CA ASN A 387 -20.80 -1.53 25.22
C ASN A 387 -19.36 -1.92 25.51
N ASN A 388 -18.53 -0.99 26.01
CA ASN A 388 -17.11 -1.26 26.13
C ASN A 388 -16.81 -2.13 27.36
N ILE A 389 -17.37 -1.80 28.53
CA ILE A 389 -17.02 -2.52 29.77
C ILE A 389 -17.81 -3.81 29.87
N ILE A 390 -19.17 -3.76 29.86
CA ILE A 390 -19.97 -4.98 30.02
C ILE A 390 -19.81 -5.90 28.83
N GLY A 391 -19.73 -5.37 27.59
CA GLY A 391 -19.45 -6.19 26.40
C GLY A 391 -18.11 -6.95 26.50
N THR A 392 -17.03 -6.27 26.92
CA THR A 392 -15.73 -6.92 27.15
C THR A 392 -15.81 -7.93 28.29
N TRP A 393 -16.49 -7.60 29.39
CA TRP A 393 -16.71 -8.51 30.51
C TRP A 393 -17.42 -9.81 30.09
N ASN A 394 -18.51 -9.69 29.33
CA ASN A 394 -19.25 -10.84 28.82
C ASN A 394 -18.37 -11.76 27.95
N LEU A 395 -17.63 -11.18 27.02
CA LEU A 395 -16.72 -11.92 26.15
C LEU A 395 -15.61 -12.63 26.95
N VAL A 396 -14.98 -11.91 27.88
CA VAL A 396 -13.88 -12.45 28.69
C VAL A 396 -14.38 -13.56 29.62
N ARG A 397 -15.58 -13.38 30.23
CA ARG A 397 -16.24 -14.41 31.05
C ARG A 397 -16.58 -15.65 30.25
N ALA A 398 -17.15 -15.49 29.05
CA ALA A 398 -17.46 -16.59 28.15
C ALA A 398 -16.17 -17.29 27.66
N ALA A 399 -15.12 -16.54 27.28
CA ALA A 399 -13.83 -17.07 26.88
C ALA A 399 -13.16 -17.89 28.00
N ARG A 400 -13.33 -17.44 29.24
CA ARG A 400 -12.84 -18.18 30.41
C ARG A 400 -13.63 -19.48 30.66
N HIS A 401 -14.97 -19.41 30.51
CA HIS A 401 -15.85 -20.58 30.68
C HIS A 401 -15.59 -21.66 29.64
N HIS A 402 -15.37 -21.29 28.38
CA HIS A 402 -15.12 -22.21 27.26
C HIS A 402 -13.62 -22.52 27.06
N ASN A 403 -12.75 -22.18 28.02
CA ASN A 403 -11.31 -22.45 27.99
C ASN A 403 -10.62 -21.96 26.72
N VAL A 404 -11.01 -20.79 26.20
CA VAL A 404 -10.32 -20.14 25.10
C VAL A 404 -8.85 -19.96 25.42
N ARG A 405 -7.97 -20.41 24.54
CA ARG A 405 -6.52 -20.46 24.76
C ARG A 405 -5.88 -19.07 24.78
N SER A 406 -6.25 -18.22 23.82
CA SER A 406 -5.68 -16.87 23.70
C SER A 406 -6.77 -15.83 23.43
N LEU A 407 -6.66 -14.69 24.09
CA LEU A 407 -7.49 -13.52 23.83
C LEU A 407 -6.59 -12.29 23.76
N LEU A 408 -6.62 -11.59 22.61
CA LEU A 408 -6.01 -10.28 22.42
C LEU A 408 -7.08 -9.22 22.25
N MET A 409 -7.08 -8.21 23.12
CA MET A 409 -7.98 -7.06 23.02
C MET A 409 -7.27 -5.86 22.37
N ILE A 410 -7.92 -5.23 21.42
CA ILE A 410 -7.50 -3.95 20.85
C ILE A 410 -7.81 -2.83 21.87
N SER A 411 -6.78 -2.13 22.32
CA SER A 411 -6.87 -0.97 23.20
C SER A 411 -6.49 0.32 22.45
N SER A 412 -6.10 1.37 23.15
CA SER A 412 -5.82 2.69 22.58
C SER A 412 -4.81 3.45 23.45
N ASP A 413 -4.09 4.41 22.82
CA ASP A 413 -3.32 5.45 23.48
C ASP A 413 -4.13 6.25 24.51
N LYS A 414 -5.43 6.39 24.30
CA LYS A 414 -6.35 7.13 25.19
C LYS A 414 -6.66 6.41 26.51
N ALA A 415 -6.29 5.13 26.62
CA ALA A 415 -6.30 4.40 27.90
C ALA A 415 -5.18 4.81 28.87
N VAL A 416 -4.17 5.55 28.37
CA VAL A 416 -3.08 6.10 29.18
C VAL A 416 -3.51 7.43 29.77
N ASN A 417 -3.40 7.61 31.10
CA ASN A 417 -3.83 8.84 31.80
C ASN A 417 -5.15 9.39 31.23
N PRO A 418 -6.26 8.60 31.26
CA PRO A 418 -7.46 8.95 30.53
C PRO A 418 -8.06 10.27 31.05
N ILE A 419 -8.42 11.15 30.11
CA ILE A 419 -9.19 12.37 30.39
C ILE A 419 -10.60 12.31 29.79
N CYS A 420 -10.91 11.22 29.10
CA CYS A 420 -12.20 10.99 28.47
C CYS A 420 -12.81 9.66 28.91
N VAL A 421 -14.13 9.58 28.84
CA VAL A 421 -14.92 8.38 29.16
C VAL A 421 -14.48 7.19 28.31
N MET A 422 -14.29 7.38 27.00
CA MET A 422 -13.85 6.32 26.10
C MET A 422 -12.51 5.72 26.54
N GLY A 423 -11.51 6.56 26.82
CA GLY A 423 -10.20 6.12 27.33
C GLY A 423 -10.30 5.40 28.66
N ALA A 424 -11.09 5.93 29.61
CA ALA A 424 -11.34 5.31 30.90
C ALA A 424 -12.00 3.94 30.76
N THR A 425 -13.02 3.78 29.88
CA THR A 425 -13.64 2.48 29.62
C THR A 425 -12.65 1.47 29.02
N LYS A 426 -11.76 1.89 28.12
CA LYS A 426 -10.71 1.01 27.56
C LYS A 426 -9.70 0.59 28.61
N ARG A 427 -9.33 1.49 29.53
CA ARG A 427 -8.44 1.15 30.66
C ARG A 427 -9.08 0.13 31.61
N VAL A 428 -10.39 0.26 31.88
CA VAL A 428 -11.16 -0.77 32.63
C VAL A 428 -11.11 -2.10 31.90
N CYS A 429 -11.32 -2.12 30.58
CA CYS A 429 -11.25 -3.33 29.76
C CYS A 429 -9.86 -4.02 29.84
N GLU A 430 -8.76 -3.25 29.81
CA GLU A 430 -7.41 -3.79 29.99
C GLU A 430 -7.31 -4.53 31.35
N ARG A 431 -7.83 -3.94 32.44
CA ARG A 431 -7.83 -4.57 33.76
C ARG A 431 -8.71 -5.81 33.82
N ILE A 432 -9.87 -5.84 33.15
CA ILE A 432 -10.72 -7.02 33.04
C ILE A 432 -9.97 -8.16 32.32
N VAL A 433 -9.35 -7.85 31.18
CA VAL A 433 -8.58 -8.84 30.40
C VAL A 433 -7.41 -9.39 31.22
N SER A 434 -6.63 -8.50 31.87
CA SER A 434 -5.51 -8.91 32.69
C SER A 434 -5.94 -9.78 33.89
N ALA A 435 -7.02 -9.42 34.60
CA ALA A 435 -7.54 -10.18 35.73
C ALA A 435 -8.07 -11.57 35.36
N SER A 436 -8.40 -11.80 34.08
CA SER A 436 -8.88 -13.09 33.59
C SER A 436 -7.78 -14.11 33.35
N TRP A 437 -6.50 -13.70 33.40
CA TRP A 437 -5.38 -14.59 33.20
C TRP A 437 -5.21 -15.55 34.37
N GLN A 438 -4.87 -16.81 34.02
CA GLN A 438 -4.64 -17.88 35.01
C GLN A 438 -3.22 -18.42 34.85
N LYS A 439 -2.40 -18.27 35.88
CA LYS A 439 -0.98 -18.63 35.86
C LYS A 439 -0.72 -20.12 35.47
N ASN A 440 -1.61 -21.03 35.83
CA ASN A 440 -1.45 -22.46 35.60
C ASN A 440 -2.31 -22.99 34.45
N GLY A 441 -3.04 -22.14 33.73
CA GLY A 441 -4.02 -22.56 32.73
C GLY A 441 -3.50 -22.64 31.29
N GLY A 442 -2.23 -22.31 31.02
CA GLY A 442 -1.69 -22.27 29.66
C GLY A 442 -2.40 -21.26 28.73
N THR A 443 -3.11 -20.28 29.33
CA THR A 443 -3.88 -19.26 28.58
C THR A 443 -3.12 -17.96 28.48
N SER A 444 -3.36 -17.21 27.41
CA SER A 444 -2.86 -15.85 27.19
C SER A 444 -4.02 -14.86 27.20
N ARG A 445 -3.87 -13.75 27.90
CA ARG A 445 -4.86 -12.68 28.04
C ARG A 445 -4.18 -11.32 27.90
N ALA A 446 -4.08 -10.83 26.70
CA ALA A 446 -3.32 -9.62 26.42
C ALA A 446 -4.15 -8.48 25.84
N SER A 447 -3.64 -7.29 25.96
CA SER A 447 -4.16 -6.09 25.30
C SER A 447 -3.08 -5.45 24.46
N VAL A 448 -3.45 -4.74 23.38
CA VAL A 448 -2.51 -4.00 22.56
C VAL A 448 -2.95 -2.55 22.42
N ARG A 449 -2.06 -1.62 22.78
CA ARG A 449 -2.22 -0.17 22.67
C ARG A 449 -1.56 0.35 21.41
N PHE A 450 -2.27 1.17 20.67
CA PHE A 450 -1.73 1.99 19.58
C PHE A 450 -2.55 3.28 19.43
N GLY A 451 -2.00 4.24 18.72
CA GLY A 451 -2.62 5.54 18.49
C GLY A 451 -3.63 5.51 17.34
N ASN A 452 -3.76 6.63 16.61
CA ASN A 452 -4.73 6.71 15.54
C ASN A 452 -4.29 5.88 14.33
N VAL A 453 -5.28 5.27 13.66
CA VAL A 453 -5.06 4.57 12.39
C VAL A 453 -5.67 5.37 11.24
N LEU A 454 -4.92 5.46 10.13
CA LEU A 454 -5.33 6.22 8.96
C LEU A 454 -6.51 5.58 8.23
N GLY A 455 -7.43 6.42 7.75
CA GLY A 455 -8.54 5.97 6.92
C GLY A 455 -9.62 5.16 7.63
N SER A 456 -9.58 5.05 8.98
CA SER A 456 -10.66 4.39 9.73
C SER A 456 -11.94 5.20 9.67
N ASN A 457 -13.09 4.51 9.67
CA ASN A 457 -14.42 5.13 9.59
C ASN A 457 -14.59 6.23 10.64
N GLY A 458 -15.05 7.42 10.21
CA GLY A 458 -15.24 8.60 11.06
C GLY A 458 -13.94 9.23 11.61
N SER A 459 -12.77 8.85 11.11
CA SER A 459 -11.50 9.49 11.47
C SER A 459 -11.28 10.80 10.72
N VAL A 460 -10.21 11.52 11.09
CA VAL A 460 -9.88 12.85 10.57
C VAL A 460 -9.67 12.88 9.05
N VAL A 461 -9.07 11.83 8.47
CA VAL A 461 -8.76 11.77 7.02
C VAL A 461 -10.03 11.75 6.17
N PRO A 462 -11.00 10.83 6.34
CA PRO A 462 -12.27 10.89 5.60
C PRO A 462 -13.05 12.19 5.81
N ILE A 463 -13.03 12.75 7.03
CA ILE A 463 -13.70 14.03 7.31
C ILE A 463 -13.07 15.14 6.49
N PHE A 464 -11.75 15.26 6.49
CA PHE A 464 -11.05 16.27 5.70
C PHE A 464 -11.28 16.08 4.21
N GLN A 465 -11.27 14.84 3.69
CA GLN A 465 -11.60 14.56 2.29
C GLN A 465 -12.98 15.09 1.91
N THR A 466 -13.99 14.83 2.75
CA THR A 466 -15.35 15.33 2.52
C THR A 466 -15.42 16.85 2.56
N GLN A 467 -14.76 17.50 3.53
CA GLN A 467 -14.70 18.95 3.63
C GLN A 467 -13.98 19.61 2.44
N ILE A 468 -12.86 19.03 2.02
CA ILE A 468 -12.11 19.50 0.84
C ILE A 468 -12.95 19.35 -0.43
N ALA A 469 -13.63 18.22 -0.61
CA ALA A 469 -14.51 17.99 -1.76
C ALA A 469 -15.69 18.97 -1.80
N ALA A 470 -16.19 19.40 -0.63
CA ALA A 470 -17.23 20.40 -0.50
C ALA A 470 -16.75 21.88 -0.68
N GLY A 471 -15.44 22.10 -0.87
CA GLY A 471 -14.87 23.44 -1.01
C GLY A 471 -14.43 24.09 0.31
N GLY A 472 -14.42 23.35 1.41
CA GLY A 472 -13.97 23.83 2.72
C GLY A 472 -15.10 24.49 3.57
N PRO A 473 -14.76 25.13 4.70
CA PRO A 473 -13.44 25.11 5.33
C PRO A 473 -13.10 23.73 5.95
N VAL A 474 -11.80 23.45 6.09
CA VAL A 474 -11.32 22.26 6.81
C VAL A 474 -11.28 22.59 8.31
N LYS A 475 -11.99 21.81 9.14
CA LYS A 475 -12.12 22.07 10.58
C LYS A 475 -11.08 21.31 11.39
N VAL A 476 -10.18 22.05 12.03
CA VAL A 476 -9.12 21.55 12.91
C VAL A 476 -9.42 21.99 14.35
N THR A 477 -9.28 21.10 15.33
CA THR A 477 -9.64 21.44 16.73
C THR A 477 -8.66 22.42 17.38
N HIS A 478 -7.35 22.33 17.09
CA HIS A 478 -6.36 23.24 17.65
C HIS A 478 -5.09 23.26 16.77
N PRO A 479 -4.41 24.40 16.58
CA PRO A 479 -3.18 24.49 15.77
C PRO A 479 -2.07 23.54 16.22
N GLU A 480 -1.91 23.35 17.53
CA GLU A 480 -0.87 22.51 18.11
C GLU A 480 -1.33 21.08 18.43
N ALA A 481 -2.57 20.70 18.06
CA ALA A 481 -3.04 19.33 18.26
C ALA A 481 -2.17 18.34 17.47
N ARG A 482 -1.60 17.36 18.16
CA ARG A 482 -0.77 16.33 17.54
C ARG A 482 -1.33 14.95 17.83
N ARG A 483 -1.16 14.07 16.84
CA ARG A 483 -1.58 12.66 16.96
C ARG A 483 -0.53 11.75 16.36
N TYR A 484 -0.46 10.57 16.92
CA TYR A 484 0.26 9.46 16.29
C TYR A 484 -0.59 8.89 15.18
N PHE A 485 0.05 8.47 14.09
CA PHE A 485 -0.62 7.79 12.98
C PHE A 485 0.11 6.53 12.55
N MET A 486 -0.66 5.50 12.24
CA MET A 486 -0.21 4.22 11.71
C MET A 486 -1.17 3.77 10.61
N THR A 487 -0.76 2.91 9.70
CA THR A 487 -1.70 2.28 8.78
C THR A 487 -2.51 1.20 9.51
N ILE A 488 -3.72 0.92 9.04
CA ILE A 488 -4.55 -0.14 9.62
C ILE A 488 -3.84 -1.50 9.48
N SER A 489 -3.25 -1.75 8.30
CA SER A 489 -2.54 -3.00 8.02
C SER A 489 -1.33 -3.20 8.95
N GLU A 490 -0.51 -2.14 9.17
CA GLU A 490 0.63 -2.19 10.10
C GLU A 490 0.19 -2.45 11.54
N ALA A 491 -0.85 -1.72 12.03
CA ALA A 491 -1.36 -1.90 13.38
C ALA A 491 -1.86 -3.33 13.63
N VAL A 492 -2.60 -3.87 12.66
CA VAL A 492 -3.13 -5.24 12.74
C VAL A 492 -2.01 -6.27 12.64
N SER A 493 -1.03 -6.07 11.75
CA SER A 493 0.12 -6.96 11.62
C SER A 493 0.90 -7.08 12.93
N LEU A 494 1.19 -5.94 13.57
CA LEU A 494 1.87 -5.92 14.87
C LEU A 494 1.00 -6.52 15.99
N ALA A 495 -0.31 -6.29 15.97
CA ALA A 495 -1.24 -6.88 16.94
C ALA A 495 -1.30 -8.41 16.84
N VAL A 496 -1.37 -8.95 15.62
CA VAL A 496 -1.34 -10.40 15.38
C VAL A 496 0.00 -10.99 15.82
N GLN A 497 1.11 -10.31 15.57
CA GLN A 497 2.44 -10.72 16.03
C GLN A 497 2.54 -10.69 17.58
N ALA A 498 2.00 -9.65 18.22
CA ALA A 498 1.93 -9.56 19.67
C ALA A 498 1.13 -10.71 20.27
N SER A 499 -0.02 -11.08 19.66
CA SER A 499 -0.85 -12.23 20.09
C SER A 499 -0.07 -13.55 20.06
N ALA A 500 0.72 -13.78 19.00
CA ALA A 500 1.51 -15.00 18.85
C ALA A 500 2.64 -15.14 19.88
N LYS A 501 3.02 -14.04 20.53
CA LYS A 501 4.11 -13.96 21.51
C LYS A 501 3.65 -13.63 22.93
N SER A 502 2.34 -13.64 23.16
CA SER A 502 1.76 -13.41 24.49
C SER A 502 1.76 -14.71 25.30
N TYR A 503 2.23 -14.65 26.50
CA TYR A 503 2.29 -15.78 27.42
C TYR A 503 1.60 -15.52 28.77
N GLY A 504 1.07 -14.32 28.97
CA GLY A 504 0.52 -13.91 30.24
C GLY A 504 -0.62 -12.90 30.11
N SER A 505 -0.52 -11.85 30.92
CA SER A 505 -1.46 -10.72 30.96
C SER A 505 -0.80 -9.43 30.52
N GLU A 506 -0.03 -9.48 29.42
CA GLU A 506 0.76 -8.36 28.94
C GLU A 506 -0.14 -7.27 28.32
N ILE A 507 0.29 -6.01 28.49
CA ILE A 507 -0.17 -4.89 27.66
C ILE A 507 0.95 -4.56 26.68
N PHE A 508 0.72 -4.90 25.42
CA PHE A 508 1.63 -4.53 24.34
C PHE A 508 1.40 -3.08 23.93
N VAL A 509 2.48 -2.37 23.66
CA VAL A 509 2.45 -0.98 23.19
C VAL A 509 3.19 -0.92 21.85
N LEU A 510 2.50 -0.51 20.81
CA LEU A 510 3.11 -0.38 19.49
C LEU A 510 3.88 0.93 19.36
N GLU A 511 5.06 0.87 18.75
CA GLU A 511 5.85 2.07 18.45
C GLU A 511 5.17 2.89 17.35
N MET A 512 4.73 4.09 17.74
CA MET A 512 3.95 4.95 16.85
C MET A 512 4.80 5.93 16.03
N GLY A 513 6.11 6.01 16.26
CA GLY A 513 6.98 6.99 15.62
C GLY A 513 6.70 8.43 16.07
N GLU A 514 6.85 9.40 15.17
CA GLU A 514 6.65 10.82 15.48
C GLU A 514 5.17 11.23 15.45
N GLN A 515 4.81 12.17 16.32
CA GLN A 515 3.49 12.79 16.29
C GLN A 515 3.40 13.83 15.17
N ILE A 516 2.29 13.83 14.46
CA ILE A 516 1.99 14.75 13.36
C ILE A 516 0.98 15.78 13.83
N ARG A 517 1.24 17.07 13.56
CA ARG A 517 0.25 18.12 13.78
C ARG A 517 -0.93 17.94 12.85
N ILE A 518 -2.13 18.04 13.39
CA ILE A 518 -3.36 17.86 12.59
C ILE A 518 -3.51 18.95 11.53
N VAL A 519 -3.02 20.16 11.79
CA VAL A 519 -3.00 21.24 10.80
C VAL A 519 -2.08 20.91 9.62
N ASP A 520 -0.91 20.33 9.86
CA ASP A 520 0.01 19.93 8.78
C ASP A 520 -0.61 18.82 7.90
N LEU A 521 -1.38 17.91 8.53
CA LEU A 521 -2.15 16.89 7.82
C LEU A 521 -3.24 17.54 6.95
N ALA A 522 -3.99 18.51 7.48
CA ALA A 522 -5.03 19.25 6.75
C ALA A 522 -4.43 19.97 5.54
N GLU A 523 -3.38 20.77 5.74
CA GLU A 523 -2.69 21.46 4.65
C GLU A 523 -2.19 20.49 3.58
N THR A 524 -1.62 19.36 4.02
CA THR A 524 -1.12 18.35 3.12
C THR A 524 -2.24 17.74 2.27
N MET A 525 -3.39 17.46 2.87
CA MET A 525 -4.55 16.90 2.16
C MET A 525 -5.16 17.91 1.17
N ILE A 526 -5.28 19.18 1.56
CA ILE A 526 -5.71 20.26 0.66
C ILE A 526 -4.76 20.31 -0.54
N ARG A 527 -3.47 20.28 -0.27
CA ARG A 527 -2.45 20.28 -1.32
C ARG A 527 -2.50 19.02 -2.20
N LEU A 528 -2.78 17.85 -1.70
CA LEU A 528 -2.96 16.61 -2.48
C LEU A 528 -4.18 16.67 -3.41
N SER A 529 -5.19 17.45 -3.05
CA SER A 529 -6.36 17.70 -3.91
C SER A 529 -6.13 18.74 -5.02
N GLY A 530 -4.90 19.25 -5.15
CA GLY A 530 -4.55 20.27 -6.14
C GLY A 530 -4.93 21.71 -5.74
N LYS A 531 -5.33 21.93 -4.49
CA LYS A 531 -5.74 23.20 -3.93
C LYS A 531 -4.64 23.82 -3.07
N VAL A 532 -4.72 25.14 -2.85
CA VAL A 532 -3.78 25.89 -2.00
C VAL A 532 -4.44 26.18 -0.66
N PRO A 533 -3.82 25.73 0.48
CA PRO A 533 -4.32 26.06 1.81
C PRO A 533 -4.37 27.57 2.03
N TYR A 534 -5.42 28.06 2.68
CA TYR A 534 -5.70 29.46 3.02
C TYR A 534 -5.97 30.39 1.81
N GLU A 535 -5.85 29.90 0.57
CA GLU A 535 -6.22 30.62 -0.67
C GLU A 535 -7.48 30.01 -1.28
N ASP A 536 -7.43 28.70 -1.61
CA ASP A 536 -8.56 27.98 -2.21
C ASP A 536 -9.47 27.35 -1.15
N ILE A 537 -8.89 26.92 -0.03
CA ILE A 537 -9.59 26.24 1.08
C ILE A 537 -9.01 26.72 2.40
N ASP A 538 -9.88 27.34 3.21
CA ASP A 538 -9.54 27.79 4.56
C ASP A 538 -9.45 26.64 5.56
N ILE A 539 -8.66 26.86 6.64
CA ILE A 539 -8.58 26.00 7.80
C ILE A 539 -9.15 26.76 9.00
N GLU A 540 -10.27 26.26 9.53
CA GLU A 540 -10.96 26.85 10.70
C GLU A 540 -10.57 26.10 11.97
N PHE A 541 -10.20 26.85 13.03
CA PHE A 541 -9.90 26.28 14.34
C PHE A 541 -11.13 26.34 15.25
N THR A 542 -11.67 25.16 15.63
CA THR A 542 -12.93 25.03 16.35
C THR A 542 -12.80 24.95 17.88
N GLY A 543 -11.58 24.88 18.41
CA GLY A 543 -11.31 24.57 19.80
C GLY A 543 -11.31 23.08 20.12
N LEU A 544 -10.60 22.67 21.19
CA LEU A 544 -10.56 21.29 21.67
C LEU A 544 -11.96 20.88 22.17
N ARG A 545 -12.37 19.67 21.82
CA ARG A 545 -13.64 19.08 22.28
C ARG A 545 -13.50 18.54 23.70
N PRO A 546 -14.59 18.39 24.46
CA PRO A 546 -14.56 17.73 25.76
C PRO A 546 -13.92 16.35 25.67
N GLY A 547 -12.97 16.07 26.55
CA GLY A 547 -12.22 14.80 26.58
C GLY A 547 -11.13 14.66 25.52
N GLU A 548 -10.84 15.68 24.72
CA GLU A 548 -9.77 15.66 23.73
C GLU A 548 -8.46 16.21 24.31
N LYS A 549 -7.35 15.44 24.16
CA LYS A 549 -5.99 15.87 24.55
C LYS A 549 -5.36 16.72 23.43
N LEU A 550 -4.54 17.70 23.83
CA LEU A 550 -3.67 18.42 22.89
C LEU A 550 -2.61 17.48 22.30
N LEU A 551 -1.94 16.73 23.17
CA LEU A 551 -0.94 15.71 22.86
C LEU A 551 -1.41 14.37 23.43
N GLU A 552 -1.30 13.30 22.65
CA GLU A 552 -1.58 11.94 23.14
C GLU A 552 -0.32 11.28 23.67
N GLU A 553 -0.48 10.46 24.71
CA GLU A 553 0.57 9.70 25.35
C GLU A 553 0.36 8.21 25.07
N ILE A 554 1.44 7.46 24.85
CA ILE A 554 1.36 6.01 24.60
C ILE A 554 1.70 5.21 25.86
N TYR A 555 2.51 5.80 26.75
CA TYR A 555 2.95 5.24 28.03
C TYR A 555 3.19 6.36 29.03
N ASN A 556 3.19 6.02 30.32
CA ASN A 556 3.57 6.96 31.39
C ASN A 556 5.08 6.94 31.61
N ASN A 557 5.66 8.12 31.89
CA ASN A 557 7.03 8.23 32.36
C ASN A 557 7.14 7.60 33.76
N GLY A 558 7.47 6.31 33.84
CA GLY A 558 7.53 5.55 35.10
C GLY A 558 6.98 4.14 34.97
N ASP A 559 6.20 3.85 33.93
CA ASP A 559 5.80 2.49 33.61
C ASP A 559 7.08 1.72 33.18
N GLY A 560 7.37 0.63 33.86
CA GLY A 560 8.52 -0.24 33.55
C GLY A 560 8.32 -0.87 32.15
N MET A 561 8.65 -0.12 31.11
CA MET A 561 8.64 -0.64 29.74
C MET A 561 9.79 -1.63 29.56
N LEU A 562 9.45 -2.83 29.16
CA LEU A 562 10.41 -3.84 28.73
C LEU A 562 10.48 -3.83 27.20
N ALA A 563 11.68 -3.61 26.68
CA ALA A 563 11.95 -3.83 25.27
C ALA A 563 11.72 -5.32 24.96
N THR A 564 11.04 -5.60 23.88
CA THR A 564 10.93 -6.96 23.36
C THR A 564 12.00 -7.16 22.28
N TYR A 565 12.27 -8.42 21.93
CA TYR A 565 13.07 -8.74 20.74
C TYR A 565 12.32 -8.49 19.42
N LEU A 566 11.05 -8.06 19.49
CA LEU A 566 10.25 -7.64 18.35
C LEU A 566 10.44 -6.14 18.17
N ASP A 567 11.03 -5.77 17.05
CA ASP A 567 11.09 -4.37 16.65
C ASP A 567 9.69 -3.76 16.67
N LYS A 568 9.56 -2.56 17.24
CA LYS A 568 8.32 -1.77 17.29
C LYS A 568 7.21 -2.30 18.22
N ILE A 569 7.45 -3.28 19.08
CA ILE A 569 6.53 -3.72 20.12
C ILE A 569 7.21 -3.68 21.48
N HIS A 570 6.62 -2.97 22.42
CA HIS A 570 7.05 -2.91 23.81
C HIS A 570 6.03 -3.63 24.70
N ILE A 571 6.48 -4.11 25.86
CA ILE A 571 5.60 -4.72 26.85
C ILE A 571 5.55 -3.82 28.08
N MET A 572 4.34 -3.55 28.54
CA MET A 572 4.08 -2.93 29.82
C MET A 572 3.46 -3.98 30.76
N ARG A 573 3.97 -4.07 31.97
CA ARG A 573 3.35 -4.90 33.02
C ARG A 573 2.48 -3.99 33.89
N ASP A 574 1.20 -4.33 33.99
CA ASP A 574 0.27 -3.68 34.90
C ASP A 574 0.13 -4.49 36.20
N GLN A 575 -0.26 -3.84 37.28
CA GLN A 575 -0.63 -4.54 38.50
C GLN A 575 -1.93 -5.29 38.24
N SER A 576 -1.87 -6.61 38.23
CA SER A 576 -3.06 -7.43 38.05
C SER A 576 -3.95 -7.41 39.30
N LEU A 577 -5.21 -7.07 39.11
CA LEU A 577 -6.24 -7.22 40.13
C LEU A 577 -6.75 -8.68 40.11
N SER A 578 -7.32 -9.13 41.27
CA SER A 578 -7.94 -10.44 41.29
C SER A 578 -9.24 -10.43 40.47
N TRP A 579 -9.59 -11.62 39.92
CA TRP A 579 -10.85 -11.79 39.19
C TRP A 579 -12.07 -11.48 40.06
N GLU A 580 -12.03 -11.85 41.33
CA GLU A 580 -13.10 -11.63 42.31
C GLU A 580 -13.32 -10.13 42.56
N THR A 581 -12.23 -9.36 42.65
CA THR A 581 -12.28 -7.90 42.77
C THR A 581 -12.98 -7.27 41.56
N ILE A 582 -12.60 -7.70 40.36
CA ILE A 582 -13.22 -7.21 39.12
C ILE A 582 -14.70 -7.62 39.05
N ALA A 583 -15.03 -8.88 39.41
CA ALA A 583 -16.41 -9.37 39.37
C ALA A 583 -17.31 -8.58 40.32
N SER A 584 -16.85 -8.30 41.56
CA SER A 584 -17.60 -7.46 42.49
C SER A 584 -17.80 -6.04 41.98
N TRP A 585 -16.76 -5.44 41.41
CA TRP A 585 -16.81 -4.11 40.83
C TRP A 585 -17.78 -4.05 39.64
N ILE A 586 -17.82 -5.09 38.80
CA ILE A 586 -18.75 -5.20 37.66
C ILE A 586 -20.22 -5.31 38.17
N ALA A 587 -20.46 -6.11 39.20
CA ALA A 587 -21.81 -6.26 39.77
C ALA A 587 -22.38 -4.90 40.28
N GLU A 588 -21.53 -4.09 40.91
CA GLU A 588 -21.91 -2.73 41.29
C GLU A 588 -22.18 -1.85 40.06
N LEU A 589 -21.32 -1.97 39.00
CA LEU A 589 -21.51 -1.24 37.73
C LEU A 589 -22.84 -1.63 37.07
N GLU A 590 -23.18 -2.92 37.00
CA GLU A 590 -24.46 -3.40 36.45
C GLU A 590 -25.65 -2.82 37.18
N ALA A 591 -25.61 -2.74 38.54
CA ALA A 591 -26.63 -2.09 39.33
C ALA A 591 -26.78 -0.61 39.02
N LEU A 592 -25.68 0.14 38.87
CA LEU A 592 -25.68 1.55 38.47
C LEU A 592 -26.26 1.75 37.06
N LEU A 593 -25.91 0.89 36.12
CA LEU A 593 -26.42 0.91 34.75
C LEU A 593 -27.93 0.58 34.69
N ALA A 594 -28.39 -0.40 35.46
CA ALA A 594 -29.81 -0.73 35.56
C ALA A 594 -30.64 0.42 36.16
N ALA A 595 -30.11 1.05 37.21
CA ALA A 595 -30.73 2.23 37.84
C ALA A 595 -30.55 3.53 37.04
N ARG A 596 -29.82 3.52 35.92
CA ARG A 596 -29.48 4.70 35.08
C ARG A 596 -28.81 5.83 35.87
N ARG A 597 -28.00 5.53 36.88
CA ARG A 597 -27.31 6.52 37.73
C ARG A 597 -26.03 7.05 37.05
N GLU A 598 -26.21 7.90 36.06
CA GLU A 598 -25.11 8.41 35.22
C GLU A 598 -24.05 9.18 36.03
N LEU A 599 -24.46 9.98 37.02
CA LEU A 599 -23.57 10.80 37.86
C LEU A 599 -22.65 9.94 38.74
N GLU A 600 -23.09 8.75 39.13
CA GLU A 600 -22.32 7.84 39.97
C GLU A 600 -21.34 6.98 39.19
N LEU A 601 -21.50 6.89 37.84
CA LEU A 601 -20.63 6.09 37.00
C LEU A 601 -19.18 6.59 36.95
N ILE A 602 -19.00 7.91 36.89
CA ILE A 602 -17.65 8.49 36.83
C ILE A 602 -16.84 8.18 38.11
N PRO A 603 -17.36 8.46 39.34
CA PRO A 603 -16.69 8.05 40.55
C PRO A 603 -16.46 6.54 40.64
N HIS A 604 -17.41 5.73 40.17
CA HIS A 604 -17.27 4.28 40.18
C HIS A 604 -16.13 3.82 39.25
N ILE A 605 -15.99 4.38 38.02
CA ILE A 605 -14.88 4.12 37.11
C ILE A 605 -13.56 4.57 37.73
N GLN A 606 -13.52 5.74 38.40
CA GLN A 606 -12.32 6.23 39.07
C GLN A 606 -11.83 5.31 40.20
N ARG A 607 -12.69 4.57 40.87
CA ARG A 607 -12.26 3.55 41.87
C ARG A 607 -11.38 2.46 41.22
N LEU A 608 -11.66 2.08 40.00
CA LEU A 608 -10.89 1.09 39.27
C LEU A 608 -9.76 1.74 38.45
N VAL A 609 -9.91 2.98 38.01
CA VAL A 609 -8.95 3.77 37.21
C VAL A 609 -8.65 5.09 37.93
N PRO A 610 -7.83 5.10 38.99
CA PRO A 610 -7.54 6.31 39.76
C PRO A 610 -6.86 7.42 38.96
N GLU A 611 -6.16 7.05 37.88
CA GLU A 611 -5.52 7.97 36.93
C GLU A 611 -6.52 8.72 36.03
N TYR A 612 -7.81 8.35 36.02
CA TYR A 612 -8.82 9.00 35.22
C TYR A 612 -9.17 10.40 35.75
N ARG A 613 -8.95 11.41 34.91
CA ARG A 613 -9.27 12.81 35.19
C ARG A 613 -10.40 13.28 34.26
N PRO A 614 -11.69 13.19 34.69
CA PRO A 614 -12.81 13.54 33.85
C PRO A 614 -12.86 15.03 33.53
N ALA A 615 -13.51 15.39 32.42
CA ALA A 615 -13.72 16.77 32.02
C ALA A 615 -14.50 17.56 33.11
N ALA A 616 -14.19 18.85 33.23
CA ALA A 616 -14.72 19.73 34.30
C ALA A 616 -16.26 19.72 34.49
N LYS A 617 -17.02 19.38 33.44
CA LYS A 617 -18.49 19.23 33.54
C LYS A 617 -18.93 18.15 34.52
N TYR A 618 -18.08 17.15 34.80
CA TYR A 618 -18.37 16.04 35.72
C TYR A 618 -17.83 16.28 37.14
N THR A 619 -16.91 17.22 37.30
CA THR A 619 -16.32 17.55 38.62
C THR A 619 -17.11 18.62 39.37
N ARG A 620 -17.94 19.42 38.69
CA ARG A 620 -18.74 20.48 39.31
C ARG A 620 -20.03 20.02 40.04
N ASN A 621 -20.50 18.78 39.82
CA ASN A 621 -21.77 18.29 40.32
C ASN A 621 -21.70 17.54 41.66
N SER A 622 -20.56 17.49 42.35
CA SER A 622 -20.51 16.94 43.71
C SER A 622 -20.99 17.93 44.79
N THR A 623 -21.36 19.16 44.46
CA THR A 623 -21.73 20.20 45.42
C THR A 623 -22.84 21.16 45.00
N LYS A 624 -23.69 20.91 44.01
CA LYS A 624 -24.86 21.81 43.75
C LYS A 624 -26.03 21.12 43.03
N GLU A 625 -27.20 21.55 43.44
CA GLU A 625 -28.58 21.28 43.06
C GLU A 625 -28.87 20.93 41.59
N PRO A 626 -29.98 20.20 41.31
CA PRO A 626 -30.38 19.86 39.95
C PRO A 626 -30.64 21.13 39.14
N LEU A 627 -30.03 21.21 37.97
CA LEU A 627 -30.30 22.27 37.00
C LEU A 627 -31.80 22.26 36.65
N PRO A 628 -32.46 23.42 36.58
CA PRO A 628 -33.81 23.49 36.09
C PRO A 628 -33.88 23.02 34.67
N VAL A 629 -34.75 22.07 34.41
CA VAL A 629 -35.11 21.62 33.08
C VAL A 629 -35.66 22.85 32.34
N SER A 630 -34.88 23.46 31.49
CA SER A 630 -35.37 24.48 30.58
C SER A 630 -36.32 23.78 29.60
N ALA A 631 -37.61 23.98 29.83
CA ALA A 631 -38.63 23.66 28.86
C ALA A 631 -38.45 24.57 27.64
N SER A 632 -37.65 24.10 26.67
CA SER A 632 -37.68 24.65 25.33
C SER A 632 -38.87 24.04 24.59
N ASN A 633 -40.02 24.69 24.72
CA ASN A 633 -41.14 24.51 23.81
C ASN A 633 -40.73 25.00 22.42
N GLY A 634 -40.27 24.10 21.61
CA GLY A 634 -40.20 24.24 20.15
C GLY A 634 -41.18 23.24 19.53
N PRO A 635 -41.97 23.61 18.51
CA PRO A 635 -43.12 22.82 18.10
C PRO A 635 -42.68 21.49 17.42
N LEU A 636 -43.22 20.42 17.96
CA LEU A 636 -43.30 19.10 17.32
C LEU A 636 -44.17 19.24 16.06
N PHE A 637 -43.73 18.62 15.00
CA PHE A 637 -44.47 18.47 13.76
C PHE A 637 -45.88 17.95 13.98
N PRO A 638 -46.93 18.54 13.35
CA PRO A 638 -48.28 18.03 13.49
C PRO A 638 -48.51 16.76 12.65
N LEU A 639 -49.03 15.75 13.33
CA LEU A 639 -49.65 14.58 12.71
C LEU A 639 -50.90 15.04 11.92
N LEU A 640 -50.95 14.64 10.65
CA LEU A 640 -52.10 14.78 9.77
C LEU A 640 -53.31 14.00 10.34
N SER A 641 -54.30 14.68 10.90
CA SER A 641 -55.64 14.14 11.06
C SER A 641 -56.57 14.70 9.97
N ARG A 642 -57.24 13.78 9.26
CA ARG A 642 -58.38 14.08 8.38
C ARG A 642 -59.49 14.72 9.22
N ASP A 643 -60.05 15.84 8.76
CA ASP A 643 -61.49 16.01 8.49
C ASP A 643 -61.87 17.48 8.27
N ARG A 644 -62.75 17.64 7.21
CA ARG A 644 -63.76 18.70 7.02
C ARG A 644 -63.35 20.06 6.47
N CYS A 645 -63.67 20.22 5.19
CA CYS A 645 -64.04 21.52 4.61
C CYS A 645 -65.29 22.12 5.25
N PRO A 646 -65.42 23.46 5.26
CA PRO A 646 -66.51 24.03 4.49
C PRO A 646 -66.16 25.29 3.66
N SER A 647 -66.65 25.27 2.45
CA SER A 647 -67.21 26.30 1.56
C SER A 647 -66.91 27.79 1.76
N GLY A 648 -66.53 28.47 0.67
CA GLY A 648 -66.80 29.86 0.47
C GLY A 648 -65.88 30.64 -0.48
N SER A 649 -66.32 30.73 -1.74
CA SER A 649 -66.24 31.86 -2.69
C SER A 649 -64.93 32.49 -3.16
N CYS A 650 -64.69 32.33 -4.49
CA CYS A 650 -64.44 33.35 -5.53
C CYS A 650 -63.25 34.32 -5.34
N GLU A 651 -62.40 34.53 -6.30
CA GLU A 651 -62.49 34.88 -7.71
C GLU A 651 -61.09 34.93 -8.37
N LYS A 652 -61.07 34.42 -9.62
CA LYS A 652 -60.38 34.80 -10.86
C LYS A 652 -59.02 35.52 -10.84
N ASN A 653 -57.96 34.97 -11.42
CA ASN A 653 -57.48 35.24 -12.80
C ASN A 653 -55.99 34.80 -12.94
N GLY A 654 -55.69 34.19 -14.10
CA GLY A 654 -54.32 34.11 -14.61
C GLY A 654 -53.85 32.72 -15.08
N LYS A 655 -54.08 32.44 -16.36
CA LYS A 655 -53.75 31.16 -17.02
C LYS A 655 -52.25 30.93 -17.24
N PRO A 656 -51.87 29.66 -17.46
CA PRO A 656 -50.50 29.15 -17.33
C PRO A 656 -49.77 28.99 -18.70
N ARG A 657 -48.49 28.85 -18.65
CA ARG A 657 -47.74 28.21 -19.75
C ARG A 657 -47.14 26.87 -19.29
N ARG A 658 -47.60 25.84 -20.01
CA ARG A 658 -47.05 24.49 -20.01
C ARG A 658 -45.71 24.46 -20.72
N THR A 659 -44.73 23.74 -20.19
CA THR A 659 -43.75 23.01 -20.99
C THR A 659 -43.56 21.63 -20.32
N ALA A 660 -43.92 20.64 -21.09
CA ALA A 660 -43.78 19.21 -20.82
C ALA A 660 -42.32 18.82 -21.11
N VAL A 661 -41.71 18.03 -20.25
CA VAL A 661 -40.56 17.18 -20.59
C VAL A 661 -40.94 15.76 -20.22
N ALA A 662 -40.91 14.90 -21.22
CA ALA A 662 -41.27 13.49 -21.15
C ALA A 662 -40.18 12.68 -20.46
N GLU A 663 -40.61 11.86 -19.50
CA GLU A 663 -39.81 10.73 -19.00
C GLU A 663 -39.91 9.57 -20.02
N GLN A 664 -38.73 9.11 -20.47
CA GLN A 664 -38.63 7.83 -21.21
C GLN A 664 -38.26 6.74 -20.20
N PHE A 665 -39.19 5.83 -19.98
CA PHE A 665 -38.99 4.53 -19.35
C PHE A 665 -38.29 3.59 -20.34
N VAL A 666 -37.22 2.92 -19.91
CA VAL A 666 -36.61 1.79 -20.61
C VAL A 666 -36.77 0.56 -19.72
N PRO A 667 -37.32 -0.54 -20.18
CA PRO A 667 -37.48 -1.79 -19.43
C PRO A 667 -36.21 -2.66 -19.47
N PRO A 668 -35.99 -3.55 -18.47
CA PRO A 668 -34.79 -4.40 -18.40
C PRO A 668 -34.88 -5.58 -19.38
N VAL A 669 -33.76 -5.87 -20.00
CA VAL A 669 -33.54 -7.03 -20.87
C VAL A 669 -33.25 -8.26 -20.00
N ALA A 670 -34.01 -9.33 -20.22
CA ALA A 670 -33.78 -10.66 -19.71
C ALA A 670 -32.61 -11.32 -20.44
N TYR A 671 -31.71 -11.98 -19.73
CA TYR A 671 -30.77 -12.97 -20.26
C TYR A 671 -31.20 -14.35 -19.77
N GLU A 672 -31.61 -15.19 -20.71
CA GLU A 672 -31.66 -16.65 -20.60
C GLU A 672 -30.32 -17.24 -21.06
N GLN A 673 -29.92 -18.30 -20.36
CA GLN A 673 -28.89 -19.32 -20.56
C GLN A 673 -27.50 -19.00 -20.03
#